data_331b0e89f5d000cb738980e79ad52774
#
_entry.id   331b0e89f5d000cb738980e79ad52774
#
_cell.length_a   1.000
_cell.length_b   1.000
_cell.length_c   1.000
_cell.angle_alpha   90.00
_cell.angle_beta   90.00
_cell.angle_gamma   90.00
#
_symmetry.space_group_name_H-M   'P 1'
#
loop_
_entity.id
_entity.type
_entity.pdbx_description
1 polymer ?
#
loop_
_entity_poly.entity_id
_entity_poly.type
_entity_poly.pdbx_seq_one_letter_code
_entity_poly.pdbx_strand_id
1 'polypeptide(L)'
;MIQFTKNRILCGLLALCATLCLPEKALAQGGVEAAWANSLTAMKAKEWAKAHAILAKAVAQYDGRAKTLFGPRFGWFWYHKGYCELKLRQWEAAMESFKACYTKYPNKNAGGAGLDPAAQGSFNFYHKKALLKWGDAAIGAQDWEVAIKMYKKFLQERDPKKDGYQRGAFYVNMSKAHFKLSQVPGGIENLEIAIDNKETFPTPDEGIMVGFQDLVEAVIEKQDEQSLMDFLGKHRSDIRLEPFKMHRFAPVLMKLAADALAAEMERSAFELYALVPSTKASIDDIKARLAQVGTFENPFQDPPRSNRQIEKKVLETDLEELKKQWASGNPYEVIATAATAYIHEQYGNVRGAFAAYEQLELYHSRAKKREEYLYNLVRTSAIIGEVLVTEKYGSLFLKTFPDSKHVESVRSMMLTSLFMEGEYEKCIEVATVMLPKLASPSKQHDICLHVLGGSYYYTAQYDMARKFLDEHVEMYEKSQFRMASLYFQGSNLSRLQYWGKAAELLDVFLSKYPDPGKNIYLPFALYDRANCHFAEDELDPALVKLNRLESEFPTSDIMDMAFNLKGNVLQTQEEWDPSEEYYKKAMELAKRRENNIVVGESLFYLVGLLGSEKRGKKENPRVKDAVPYYDEFWKDHGSASPYKAQTAVAGVHPLTVVGREEEALERLQGVIAELASVAGAYGLEEAINSYTRAYLKNHSEDDLKEHYYNFPGIDAGNKEAQALLRIALITVFEEKGKKADKEENAKEKREADSMVKVLFQDLKNEFQPPQLTNYVLVRLGDYLREMTSTPRQALSYYNEVVRREDQSYRFNANFGLADILGDSQSPAEKQKAVNSLEHIFKNAPQKKQKERALYRIVGILGAKKDWDLVTTRAKEYLTTEGFRRYAAEVSFLLSQSYDKRGMREDAIVSYNNTWASYTGLIRISAPSMKRVMELVWERNNGTDHQQAYEIGYKFRKSTQHLLKQMKDDEKVKWEEVRELVERYEGHSSVTKIIEEKPK
;
A
#
# COMPACT_ATOMS: atom_id res chain seq x y z
N MET A 1 -18.53 42.61 -35.87
CA MET A 1 -19.63 42.52 -36.89
C MET A 1 -20.23 43.87 -37.35
N ILE A 2 -19.74 45.02 -36.94
CA ILE A 2 -20.39 46.34 -37.29
C ILE A 2 -19.62 47.14 -38.36
N GLN A 3 -18.34 46.83 -38.64
CA GLN A 3 -17.48 47.75 -39.43
C GLN A 3 -17.26 47.31 -40.87
N PHE A 4 -17.41 46.04 -41.22
CA PHE A 4 -17.19 45.59 -42.63
C PHE A 4 -18.32 45.91 -43.61
N THR A 5 -19.47 46.33 -43.12
CA THR A 5 -20.64 46.69 -43.94
C THR A 5 -20.62 48.09 -44.50
N LYS A 6 -19.74 49.00 -44.04
CA LYS A 6 -19.79 50.41 -44.46
C LYS A 6 -19.28 50.69 -45.89
N ASN A 7 -18.27 49.95 -46.35
CA ASN A 7 -17.64 50.38 -47.66
C ASN A 7 -18.25 49.72 -48.90
N ARG A 8 -19.02 48.67 -48.81
CA ARG A 8 -19.64 48.02 -50.02
C ARG A 8 -21.05 48.50 -50.31
N ILE A 9 -21.71 49.15 -49.36
CA ILE A 9 -23.01 49.80 -49.60
C ILE A 9 -22.82 51.07 -50.45
N LEU A 10 -21.64 51.73 -50.39
CA LEU A 10 -21.35 52.96 -51.16
C LEU A 10 -21.19 52.70 -52.67
N CYS A 11 -20.60 51.56 -53.06
CA CYS A 11 -20.43 51.21 -54.46
C CYS A 11 -21.73 50.79 -55.16
N GLY A 12 -22.65 50.19 -54.43
CA GLY A 12 -23.99 49.86 -54.94
C GLY A 12 -24.89 51.05 -55.10
N LEU A 13 -24.62 52.15 -54.35
CA LEU A 13 -25.39 53.33 -54.42
C LEU A 13 -24.98 54.31 -55.57
N LEU A 14 -23.69 54.28 -55.93
CA LEU A 14 -23.20 55.06 -57.07
C LEU A 14 -23.71 54.54 -58.45
N ALA A 15 -23.92 53.27 -58.58
CA ALA A 15 -24.52 52.63 -59.78
C ALA A 15 -26.01 52.97 -59.93
N LEU A 16 -26.69 53.34 -58.83
CA LEU A 16 -28.11 53.67 -58.85
C LEU A 16 -28.42 55.12 -59.40
N CYS A 17 -27.45 56.00 -59.17
CA CYS A 17 -27.63 57.38 -59.61
C CYS A 17 -27.55 57.59 -61.15
N ALA A 18 -26.92 56.64 -61.85
CA ALA A 18 -26.69 56.76 -63.32
C ALA A 18 -27.87 56.24 -64.20
N THR A 19 -28.89 55.59 -63.57
CA THR A 19 -30.01 54.98 -64.37
C THR A 19 -31.36 55.79 -64.29
N LEU A 20 -31.38 56.97 -63.74
CA LEU A 20 -32.60 57.74 -63.47
C LEU A 20 -33.02 58.77 -64.56
N CYS A 21 -32.51 58.66 -65.81
CA CYS A 21 -32.98 59.50 -66.88
C CYS A 21 -33.66 58.64 -67.95
N LEU A 22 -34.97 58.46 -67.88
CA LEU A 22 -35.83 58.13 -69.01
C LEU A 22 -37.25 58.69 -68.85
N PRO A 23 -37.86 59.18 -69.86
CA PRO A 23 -39.09 59.98 -69.83
C PRO A 23 -40.36 59.10 -69.89
N GLU A 24 -41.45 59.67 -69.33
CA GLU A 24 -42.87 59.44 -69.63
C GLU A 24 -43.54 58.08 -69.33
N LYS A 25 -43.20 57.42 -68.31
CA LYS A 25 -44.23 56.64 -67.66
C LYS A 25 -44.38 57.09 -66.20
N ALA A 26 -44.31 58.30 -66.02
CA ALA A 26 -43.76 58.95 -64.81
C ALA A 26 -44.77 59.25 -63.67
N LEU A 27 -46.08 59.08 -63.72
CA LEU A 27 -46.98 59.50 -62.63
C LEU A 27 -47.30 58.46 -61.61
N ALA A 28 -47.21 57.17 -61.97
CA ALA A 28 -47.27 56.07 -60.93
C ALA A 28 -45.84 55.70 -60.45
N GLN A 29 -44.81 55.99 -61.24
CA GLN A 29 -43.41 55.74 -60.91
C GLN A 29 -42.87 56.73 -59.85
N GLY A 30 -43.24 58.00 -59.94
CA GLY A 30 -42.77 59.04 -59.04
C GLY A 30 -43.06 58.78 -57.58
N GLY A 31 -44.20 58.12 -57.22
CA GLY A 31 -44.54 57.79 -55.90
C GLY A 31 -43.70 56.59 -55.30
N VAL A 32 -43.37 55.61 -56.16
CA VAL A 32 -42.52 54.46 -55.78
C VAL A 32 -41.05 54.86 -55.69
N GLU A 33 -40.58 55.71 -56.58
CA GLU A 33 -39.19 56.22 -56.55
C GLU A 33 -38.95 57.19 -55.37
N ALA A 34 -39.89 58.02 -54.99
CA ALA A 34 -39.85 58.78 -53.76
C ALA A 34 -39.84 57.93 -52.52
N ALA A 35 -40.68 56.88 -52.44
CA ALA A 35 -40.69 55.95 -51.35
C ALA A 35 -39.34 55.25 -51.23
N TRP A 36 -38.76 54.86 -52.35
CA TRP A 36 -37.45 54.22 -52.39
C TRP A 36 -36.36 55.18 -51.86
N ALA A 37 -36.23 56.38 -52.41
CA ALA A 37 -35.23 57.36 -51.97
C ALA A 37 -35.36 57.69 -50.48
N ASN A 38 -36.61 57.91 -50.02
CA ASN A 38 -36.87 58.20 -48.58
C ASN A 38 -36.55 57.00 -47.66
N SER A 39 -36.84 55.83 -48.13
CA SER A 39 -36.46 54.59 -47.31
C SER A 39 -34.95 54.43 -47.24
N LEU A 40 -34.22 54.69 -48.34
CA LEU A 40 -32.74 54.64 -48.33
C LEU A 40 -32.12 55.70 -47.40
N THR A 41 -32.68 56.89 -47.37
CA THR A 41 -32.25 57.93 -46.46
C THR A 41 -32.46 57.54 -44.99
N ALA A 42 -33.64 57.00 -44.65
CA ALA A 42 -33.93 56.54 -43.31
C ALA A 42 -33.02 55.32 -42.93
N MET A 43 -32.74 54.45 -43.85
CA MET A 43 -31.82 53.34 -43.64
C MET A 43 -30.38 53.77 -43.39
N LYS A 44 -29.90 54.82 -44.14
CA LYS A 44 -28.59 55.42 -43.92
C LYS A 44 -28.49 56.06 -42.53
N ALA A 45 -29.55 56.66 -42.06
CA ALA A 45 -29.69 57.25 -40.73
C ALA A 45 -29.91 56.18 -39.63
N LYS A 46 -29.99 54.88 -39.99
CA LYS A 46 -30.35 53.76 -39.10
C LYS A 46 -31.72 53.87 -38.45
N GLU A 47 -32.62 54.66 -39.00
CA GLU A 47 -34.03 54.85 -38.61
C GLU A 47 -34.84 53.63 -39.12
N TRP A 48 -34.57 52.42 -38.64
CA TRP A 48 -35.10 51.18 -39.21
C TRP A 48 -36.64 51.11 -39.19
N ALA A 49 -37.27 51.54 -38.11
CA ALA A 49 -38.73 51.59 -37.99
C ALA A 49 -39.38 52.51 -39.03
N LYS A 50 -38.81 53.68 -39.26
CA LYS A 50 -39.26 54.68 -40.29
C LYS A 50 -39.04 54.14 -41.67
N ALA A 51 -37.87 53.55 -41.98
CA ALA A 51 -37.59 52.93 -43.24
C ALA A 51 -38.57 51.76 -43.51
N HIS A 52 -38.85 50.92 -42.51
CA HIS A 52 -39.84 49.83 -42.60
C HIS A 52 -41.24 50.41 -42.97
N ALA A 53 -41.71 51.40 -42.21
CA ALA A 53 -43.03 51.96 -42.45
C ALA A 53 -43.21 52.50 -43.89
N ILE A 54 -42.19 53.17 -44.47
CA ILE A 54 -42.21 53.65 -45.86
C ILE A 54 -42.24 52.47 -46.82
N LEU A 55 -41.38 51.43 -46.63
CA LEU A 55 -41.32 50.28 -47.51
C LEU A 55 -42.61 49.42 -47.42
N ALA A 56 -43.13 49.16 -46.20
CA ALA A 56 -44.36 48.43 -45.97
C ALA A 56 -45.57 49.12 -46.69
N LYS A 57 -45.67 50.45 -46.56
CA LYS A 57 -46.71 51.21 -47.29
C LYS A 57 -46.58 51.08 -48.82
N ALA A 58 -45.35 51.17 -49.32
CA ALA A 58 -45.09 51.01 -50.77
C ALA A 58 -45.42 49.62 -51.27
N VAL A 59 -45.03 48.62 -50.53
CA VAL A 59 -45.36 47.20 -50.81
C VAL A 59 -46.85 46.97 -50.80
N ALA A 60 -47.60 47.44 -49.78
CA ALA A 60 -49.02 47.28 -49.68
C ALA A 60 -49.77 47.98 -50.85
N GLN A 61 -49.30 49.15 -51.22
CA GLN A 61 -49.97 49.92 -52.26
C GLN A 61 -49.64 49.42 -53.70
N TYR A 62 -48.47 48.87 -53.94
CA TYR A 62 -48.02 48.63 -55.31
C TYR A 62 -47.80 47.14 -55.65
N ASP A 63 -47.65 46.22 -54.72
CA ASP A 63 -47.28 44.78 -54.96
C ASP A 63 -48.18 44.08 -55.99
N GLY A 64 -49.51 44.36 -55.96
CA GLY A 64 -50.47 43.76 -56.91
C GLY A 64 -50.28 44.16 -58.37
N ARG A 65 -49.71 45.39 -58.63
CA ARG A 65 -49.46 45.92 -59.97
C ARG A 65 -47.95 45.91 -60.30
N ALA A 66 -47.06 45.62 -59.44
CA ALA A 66 -45.62 45.76 -59.48
C ALA A 66 -44.97 44.90 -60.55
N LYS A 67 -45.48 43.68 -60.81
CA LYS A 67 -44.94 42.82 -61.90
C LYS A 67 -45.04 43.44 -63.30
N THR A 68 -46.10 44.16 -63.55
CA THR A 68 -46.35 44.82 -64.86
C THR A 68 -45.64 46.20 -64.99
N LEU A 69 -45.52 46.92 -63.87
CA LEU A 69 -44.91 48.27 -63.88
C LEU A 69 -43.40 48.26 -63.67
N PHE A 70 -42.90 47.38 -62.83
CA PHE A 70 -41.47 47.41 -62.37
C PHE A 70 -40.74 46.14 -62.63
N GLY A 71 -41.45 45.04 -63.04
CA GLY A 71 -40.84 43.72 -63.23
C GLY A 71 -40.10 43.20 -61.98
N PRO A 72 -39.04 42.39 -62.18
CA PRO A 72 -38.27 41.86 -61.09
C PRO A 72 -37.66 42.87 -60.13
N ARG A 73 -37.46 44.11 -60.62
CA ARG A 73 -36.84 45.18 -59.82
C ARG A 73 -37.63 45.50 -58.53
N PHE A 74 -38.94 45.30 -58.51
CA PHE A 74 -39.76 45.57 -57.33
C PHE A 74 -39.41 44.63 -56.16
N GLY A 75 -38.73 43.50 -56.39
CA GLY A 75 -38.10 42.67 -55.35
C GLY A 75 -37.15 43.46 -54.43
N TRP A 76 -36.59 44.61 -54.85
CA TRP A 76 -35.80 45.44 -53.99
C TRP A 76 -36.52 46.00 -52.80
N PHE A 77 -37.81 46.34 -52.96
CA PHE A 77 -38.67 46.79 -51.83
C PHE A 77 -38.90 45.69 -50.78
N TRP A 78 -39.21 44.51 -51.28
CA TRP A 78 -39.38 43.34 -50.38
C TRP A 78 -38.08 42.99 -49.70
N TYR A 79 -36.92 43.07 -50.38
CA TYR A 79 -35.63 42.75 -49.75
C TYR A 79 -35.31 43.76 -48.63
N HIS A 80 -35.47 45.08 -48.91
CA HIS A 80 -35.14 46.14 -47.95
C HIS A 80 -36.15 46.22 -46.83
N LYS A 81 -37.45 45.94 -47.11
CA LYS A 81 -38.46 45.78 -46.08
C LYS A 81 -38.04 44.65 -45.15
N GLY A 82 -37.74 43.44 -45.66
CA GLY A 82 -37.23 42.33 -44.86
C GLY A 82 -35.94 42.66 -44.13
N TYR A 83 -35.05 43.47 -44.73
CA TYR A 83 -33.84 43.91 -44.05
C TYR A 83 -34.12 44.87 -42.88
N CYS A 84 -35.09 45.72 -42.98
CA CYS A 84 -35.54 46.54 -41.83
C CYS A 84 -36.17 45.69 -40.75
N GLU A 85 -37.02 44.76 -41.11
CA GLU A 85 -37.67 43.81 -40.20
C GLU A 85 -36.61 42.98 -39.46
N LEU A 86 -35.59 42.50 -40.19
CA LEU A 86 -34.45 41.81 -39.58
C LEU A 86 -33.71 42.69 -38.56
N LYS A 87 -33.50 43.96 -38.86
CA LYS A 87 -32.89 44.91 -37.93
C LYS A 87 -33.76 45.23 -36.70
N LEU A 88 -35.06 45.18 -36.89
CA LEU A 88 -36.07 45.34 -35.83
C LEU A 88 -36.38 44.09 -35.08
N ARG A 89 -35.71 42.97 -35.41
CA ARG A 89 -35.90 41.62 -34.80
C ARG A 89 -37.33 41.04 -35.02
N GLN A 90 -37.96 41.48 -36.12
CA GLN A 90 -39.27 40.93 -36.55
C GLN A 90 -39.03 39.76 -37.50
N TRP A 91 -38.62 38.63 -36.94
CA TRP A 91 -37.99 37.53 -37.66
C TRP A 91 -38.92 36.86 -38.68
N GLU A 92 -40.14 36.55 -38.26
CA GLU A 92 -41.17 35.89 -39.11
C GLU A 92 -41.58 36.82 -40.26
N ALA A 93 -41.78 38.11 -39.97
CA ALA A 93 -42.11 39.12 -41.00
C ALA A 93 -40.96 39.28 -42.00
N ALA A 94 -39.69 39.25 -41.51
CA ALA A 94 -38.52 39.31 -42.36
C ALA A 94 -38.43 38.08 -43.29
N MET A 95 -38.69 36.89 -42.75
CA MET A 95 -38.73 35.65 -43.54
C MET A 95 -39.75 35.75 -44.68
N GLU A 96 -40.95 36.18 -44.39
CA GLU A 96 -42.01 36.34 -45.41
C GLU A 96 -41.63 37.41 -46.47
N SER A 97 -41.00 38.49 -46.06
CA SER A 97 -40.51 39.54 -46.96
C SER A 97 -39.39 39.07 -47.89
N PHE A 98 -38.41 38.33 -47.38
CA PHE A 98 -37.37 37.72 -48.21
C PHE A 98 -37.90 36.57 -49.10
N LYS A 99 -38.84 35.81 -48.63
CA LYS A 99 -39.54 34.78 -49.41
C LYS A 99 -40.28 35.45 -50.58
N ALA A 100 -41.00 36.54 -50.33
CA ALA A 100 -41.66 37.31 -51.37
C ALA A 100 -40.67 37.88 -52.40
N CYS A 101 -39.53 38.49 -51.94
CA CYS A 101 -38.47 38.94 -52.83
C CYS A 101 -37.97 37.82 -53.76
N TYR A 102 -37.76 36.64 -53.23
CA TYR A 102 -37.23 35.52 -53.98
C TYR A 102 -38.29 34.86 -54.88
N THR A 103 -39.48 34.56 -54.36
CA THR A 103 -40.48 33.75 -55.10
C THR A 103 -41.34 34.60 -56.04
N LYS A 104 -41.71 35.81 -55.66
CA LYS A 104 -42.57 36.67 -56.50
C LYS A 104 -41.83 37.43 -57.59
N TYR A 105 -40.54 37.72 -57.36
CA TYR A 105 -39.73 38.59 -58.22
C TYR A 105 -38.46 37.86 -58.70
N PRO A 106 -38.53 36.73 -59.36
CA PRO A 106 -37.39 36.03 -59.91
C PRO A 106 -36.86 36.72 -61.15
N ASN A 107 -35.56 36.62 -61.37
CA ASN A 107 -34.94 37.06 -62.65
C ASN A 107 -35.15 35.96 -63.70
N LYS A 108 -36.24 36.00 -64.48
CA LYS A 108 -36.47 35.06 -65.59
C LYS A 108 -35.47 35.41 -66.72
N ASN A 109 -34.71 34.38 -67.16
CA ASN A 109 -33.74 34.39 -68.22
C ASN A 109 -32.35 35.04 -67.94
N ALA A 110 -31.91 35.04 -66.73
CA ALA A 110 -30.50 35.38 -66.49
C ALA A 110 -29.60 34.10 -66.63
N GLY A 111 -29.64 33.52 -67.78
CA GLY A 111 -28.70 32.47 -68.22
C GLY A 111 -27.69 33.11 -69.22
N GLY A 112 -26.42 33.20 -68.79
CA GLY A 112 -25.33 33.44 -69.69
C GLY A 112 -24.86 34.92 -69.85
N ALA A 113 -23.58 35.01 -70.11
CA ALA A 113 -22.80 36.21 -70.31
C ALA A 113 -23.43 37.35 -71.17
N GLY A 114 -23.48 38.55 -70.60
CA GLY A 114 -23.85 39.77 -71.32
C GLY A 114 -25.30 40.17 -71.20
N LEU A 115 -25.71 40.64 -69.95
CA LEU A 115 -26.99 41.39 -69.85
C LEU A 115 -26.89 42.68 -70.63
N ASP A 116 -27.82 42.83 -71.62
CA ASP A 116 -28.04 44.08 -72.32
C ASP A 116 -28.22 45.22 -71.29
N PRO A 117 -27.51 46.37 -71.47
CA PRO A 117 -27.63 47.51 -70.56
C PRO A 117 -29.08 47.96 -70.34
N ALA A 118 -29.97 47.81 -71.38
CA ALA A 118 -31.40 48.07 -71.25
C ALA A 118 -32.14 47.12 -70.27
N ALA A 119 -31.71 45.84 -70.20
CA ALA A 119 -32.28 44.87 -69.28
C ALA A 119 -31.82 45.02 -67.79
N GLN A 120 -30.74 45.76 -67.55
CA GLN A 120 -30.21 45.98 -66.20
C GLN A 120 -31.19 46.79 -65.33
N GLY A 121 -31.99 47.71 -65.92
CA GLY A 121 -32.96 48.50 -65.22
C GLY A 121 -34.15 47.70 -64.56
N SER A 122 -34.40 46.47 -65.04
CA SER A 122 -35.49 45.61 -64.55
C SER A 122 -35.03 44.44 -63.71
N PHE A 123 -33.75 44.32 -63.41
CA PHE A 123 -33.16 43.21 -62.77
C PHE A 123 -33.27 43.26 -61.24
N ASN A 124 -33.62 42.12 -60.56
CA ASN A 124 -33.64 42.01 -59.10
C ASN A 124 -32.24 41.62 -58.63
N PHE A 125 -31.39 42.61 -58.30
CA PHE A 125 -30.06 42.41 -57.73
C PHE A 125 -30.07 41.67 -56.42
N TYR A 126 -31.21 41.68 -55.71
CA TYR A 126 -31.34 41.07 -54.42
C TYR A 126 -32.01 39.67 -54.48
N HIS A 127 -32.44 39.21 -55.62
CA HIS A 127 -33.15 37.91 -55.74
C HIS A 127 -32.42 36.77 -54.98
N LYS A 128 -31.17 36.50 -55.37
CA LYS A 128 -30.41 35.44 -54.71
C LYS A 128 -29.92 35.86 -53.30
N LYS A 129 -29.67 37.15 -53.07
CA LYS A 129 -29.33 37.70 -51.76
C LYS A 129 -30.46 37.57 -50.76
N ALA A 130 -31.72 37.48 -51.20
CA ALA A 130 -32.85 37.28 -50.36
C ALA A 130 -32.85 35.87 -49.68
N LEU A 131 -32.31 34.84 -50.32
CA LEU A 131 -32.13 33.56 -49.70
C LEU A 131 -31.20 33.59 -48.48
N LEU A 132 -30.11 34.34 -48.65
CA LEU A 132 -29.16 34.57 -47.55
C LEU A 132 -29.83 35.23 -46.37
N LYS A 133 -30.55 36.36 -46.63
CA LYS A 133 -31.21 37.10 -45.56
C LYS A 133 -32.43 36.41 -44.97
N TRP A 134 -33.05 35.55 -45.79
CA TRP A 134 -34.10 34.64 -45.31
C TRP A 134 -33.50 33.63 -44.30
N GLY A 135 -32.34 33.04 -44.60
CA GLY A 135 -31.62 32.20 -43.70
C GLY A 135 -31.23 32.92 -42.39
N ASP A 136 -30.71 34.15 -42.48
CA ASP A 136 -30.38 35.00 -41.33
C ASP A 136 -31.63 35.29 -40.47
N ALA A 137 -32.78 35.55 -41.08
CA ALA A 137 -34.05 35.79 -40.38
C ALA A 137 -34.58 34.50 -39.71
N ALA A 138 -34.43 33.33 -40.35
CA ALA A 138 -34.77 32.04 -39.82
C ALA A 138 -33.88 31.66 -38.59
N ILE A 139 -32.62 31.99 -38.63
CA ILE A 139 -31.72 31.88 -37.44
C ILE A 139 -32.27 32.71 -36.27
N GLY A 140 -32.70 33.92 -36.54
CA GLY A 140 -33.31 34.81 -35.54
C GLY A 140 -34.65 34.31 -34.98
N ALA A 141 -35.47 33.69 -35.85
CA ALA A 141 -36.72 33.04 -35.47
C ALA A 141 -36.55 31.65 -34.83
N GLN A 142 -35.34 31.14 -34.80
CA GLN A 142 -35.05 29.76 -34.38
C GLN A 142 -35.70 28.68 -35.26
N ASP A 143 -36.02 29.01 -36.50
CA ASP A 143 -36.47 28.05 -37.53
C ASP A 143 -35.25 27.48 -38.25
N TRP A 144 -34.60 26.54 -37.55
CA TRP A 144 -33.30 25.99 -37.95
C TRP A 144 -33.36 25.21 -39.28
N GLU A 145 -34.47 24.53 -39.55
CA GLU A 145 -34.65 23.77 -40.80
C GLU A 145 -34.76 24.73 -42.03
N VAL A 146 -35.53 25.76 -41.89
CA VAL A 146 -35.65 26.80 -42.95
C VAL A 146 -34.28 27.53 -43.13
N ALA A 147 -33.57 27.83 -42.06
CA ALA A 147 -32.22 28.43 -42.14
C ALA A 147 -31.28 27.56 -42.98
N ILE A 148 -31.14 26.26 -42.67
CA ILE A 148 -30.31 25.29 -43.41
C ILE A 148 -30.72 25.25 -44.86
N LYS A 149 -32.02 25.11 -45.11
CA LYS A 149 -32.56 25.00 -46.46
C LYS A 149 -32.24 26.23 -47.31
N MET A 150 -32.38 27.42 -46.75
CA MET A 150 -32.12 28.70 -47.44
C MET A 150 -30.65 28.94 -47.70
N TYR A 151 -29.78 28.65 -46.76
CA TYR A 151 -28.33 28.78 -46.97
C TYR A 151 -27.81 27.74 -47.97
N LYS A 152 -28.25 26.47 -47.92
CA LYS A 152 -27.92 25.46 -48.92
C LYS A 152 -28.36 25.89 -50.33
N LYS A 153 -29.58 26.39 -50.44
CA LYS A 153 -30.10 26.87 -51.72
C LYS A 153 -29.35 28.05 -52.24
N PHE A 154 -28.96 29.02 -51.35
CA PHE A 154 -28.13 30.13 -51.72
C PHE A 154 -26.75 29.71 -52.24
N LEU A 155 -26.10 28.76 -51.56
CA LEU A 155 -24.80 28.24 -51.97
C LEU A 155 -24.85 27.46 -53.31
N GLN A 156 -25.92 26.75 -53.62
CA GLN A 156 -26.13 26.07 -54.87
C GLN A 156 -26.36 27.04 -56.06
N GLU A 157 -27.04 28.16 -55.83
CA GLU A 157 -27.38 29.11 -56.85
C GLU A 157 -26.28 30.12 -57.18
N ARG A 158 -25.19 30.11 -56.42
CA ARG A 158 -24.05 31.01 -56.57
C ARG A 158 -22.73 30.29 -56.83
N ASP A 159 -21.96 30.78 -57.81
CA ASP A 159 -20.62 30.25 -58.04
C ASP A 159 -19.67 30.62 -56.88
N PRO A 160 -19.15 29.64 -56.17
CA PRO A 160 -18.25 29.86 -55.07
C PRO A 160 -17.01 30.66 -55.35
N LYS A 161 -16.51 30.57 -56.57
CA LYS A 161 -15.23 31.22 -56.97
C LYS A 161 -15.39 32.68 -57.44
N LYS A 162 -16.62 33.09 -57.81
CA LYS A 162 -16.87 34.46 -58.41
C LYS A 162 -17.37 35.46 -57.40
N ASP A 163 -17.90 35.04 -56.30
CA ASP A 163 -18.54 35.93 -55.29
C ASP A 163 -17.67 35.98 -54.04
N GLY A 164 -16.75 36.90 -53.93
CA GLY A 164 -15.93 37.16 -52.74
C GLY A 164 -16.75 37.53 -51.49
N TYR A 165 -17.90 36.93 -51.31
CA TYR A 165 -18.77 37.11 -50.14
C TYR A 165 -18.43 36.17 -49.00
N GLN A 166 -18.50 36.67 -47.79
CA GLN A 166 -18.33 36.05 -46.48
C GLN A 166 -18.99 34.67 -46.35
N ARG A 167 -18.53 33.68 -47.13
CA ARG A 167 -19.12 32.31 -47.12
C ARG A 167 -18.85 31.55 -45.82
N GLY A 168 -17.72 31.82 -45.20
CA GLY A 168 -17.43 31.20 -43.89
C GLY A 168 -18.50 31.48 -42.85
N ALA A 169 -19.04 32.71 -42.81
CA ALA A 169 -20.10 33.04 -41.87
C ALA A 169 -21.42 32.24 -42.12
N PHE A 170 -21.71 31.90 -43.40
CA PHE A 170 -22.88 31.08 -43.72
C PHE A 170 -22.73 29.64 -43.25
N TYR A 171 -21.52 29.10 -43.40
CA TYR A 171 -21.22 27.76 -42.91
C TYR A 171 -21.29 27.72 -41.39
N VAL A 172 -20.79 28.73 -40.70
CA VAL A 172 -20.94 28.86 -39.23
C VAL A 172 -22.42 28.91 -38.83
N ASN A 173 -23.25 29.69 -39.55
CA ASN A 173 -24.69 29.75 -39.27
C ASN A 173 -25.42 28.43 -39.58
N MET A 174 -25.00 27.71 -40.62
CA MET A 174 -25.53 26.38 -40.91
C MET A 174 -25.11 25.37 -39.84
N SER A 175 -23.86 25.43 -39.43
CA SER A 175 -23.34 24.63 -38.33
C SER A 175 -24.18 24.82 -37.08
N LYS A 176 -24.40 26.09 -36.68
CA LYS A 176 -25.27 26.43 -35.56
C LYS A 176 -26.66 25.83 -35.69
N ALA A 177 -27.32 25.97 -36.87
CA ALA A 177 -28.64 25.44 -37.07
C ALA A 177 -28.69 23.90 -37.00
N HIS A 178 -27.65 23.21 -37.51
CA HIS A 178 -27.51 21.76 -37.34
C HIS A 178 -27.36 21.34 -35.89
N PHE A 179 -26.51 22.06 -35.13
CA PHE A 179 -26.31 21.78 -33.69
C PHE A 179 -27.60 21.97 -32.88
N LYS A 180 -28.37 23.05 -33.16
CA LYS A 180 -29.66 23.31 -32.50
C LYS A 180 -30.75 22.26 -32.87
N LEU A 181 -30.62 21.58 -34.00
CA LEU A 181 -31.41 20.41 -34.37
C LEU A 181 -30.82 19.08 -33.87
N SER A 182 -29.82 19.14 -33.04
CA SER A 182 -29.12 17.97 -32.50
C SER A 182 -28.50 17.07 -33.60
N GLN A 183 -28.18 17.63 -34.74
CA GLN A 183 -27.54 16.99 -35.90
C GLN A 183 -26.01 17.24 -35.85
N VAL A 184 -25.34 16.69 -34.84
CA VAL A 184 -23.92 16.96 -34.56
C VAL A 184 -23.01 16.75 -35.78
N PRO A 185 -23.07 15.63 -36.53
CA PRO A 185 -22.23 15.42 -37.72
C PRO A 185 -22.39 16.52 -38.79
N GLY A 186 -23.64 16.94 -39.09
CA GLY A 186 -23.92 17.97 -40.05
C GLY A 186 -23.43 19.36 -39.58
N GLY A 187 -23.47 19.61 -38.25
CA GLY A 187 -22.90 20.80 -37.61
C GLY A 187 -21.41 20.86 -37.75
N ILE A 188 -20.72 19.76 -37.44
CA ILE A 188 -19.26 19.64 -37.56
C ILE A 188 -18.82 19.84 -39.02
N GLU A 189 -19.40 19.15 -39.97
CA GLU A 189 -19.07 19.29 -41.40
C GLU A 189 -19.11 20.73 -41.87
N ASN A 190 -20.14 21.48 -41.50
CA ASN A 190 -20.23 22.91 -41.88
C ASN A 190 -19.22 23.79 -41.15
N LEU A 191 -18.90 23.52 -39.91
CA LEU A 191 -17.87 24.24 -39.15
C LEU A 191 -16.47 23.99 -39.74
N GLU A 192 -16.16 22.72 -40.06
CA GLU A 192 -14.90 22.32 -40.73
C GLU A 192 -14.78 23.05 -42.09
N ILE A 193 -15.82 23.13 -42.91
CA ILE A 193 -15.80 23.87 -44.16
C ILE A 193 -15.46 25.33 -43.92
N ALA A 194 -15.99 25.95 -42.86
CA ALA A 194 -15.68 27.35 -42.54
C ALA A 194 -14.23 27.55 -42.11
N ILE A 195 -13.65 26.56 -41.42
CA ILE A 195 -12.25 26.60 -40.96
C ILE A 195 -11.28 26.32 -42.11
N ASP A 196 -11.48 25.20 -42.83
CA ASP A 196 -10.58 24.72 -43.89
C ASP A 196 -10.48 25.68 -45.06
N ASN A 197 -11.53 26.45 -45.29
CA ASN A 197 -11.57 27.42 -46.37
C ASN A 197 -11.38 28.89 -45.89
N LYS A 198 -10.79 29.11 -44.75
CA LYS A 198 -10.59 30.41 -44.09
C LYS A 198 -9.85 31.40 -44.99
N GLU A 199 -8.87 30.96 -45.76
CA GLU A 199 -8.14 31.79 -46.71
C GLU A 199 -8.96 32.17 -47.95
N THR A 200 -9.79 31.24 -48.42
CA THR A 200 -10.65 31.45 -49.60
C THR A 200 -11.91 32.22 -49.25
N PHE A 201 -12.45 32.00 -48.08
CA PHE A 201 -13.68 32.58 -47.54
C PHE A 201 -13.42 33.17 -46.15
N PRO A 202 -13.06 34.43 -46.04
CA PRO A 202 -12.73 35.03 -44.75
C PRO A 202 -13.84 34.79 -43.73
N THR A 203 -13.51 33.98 -42.73
CA THR A 203 -14.37 33.71 -41.55
C THR A 203 -13.74 34.44 -40.38
N PRO A 204 -14.43 35.36 -39.72
CA PRO A 204 -13.90 35.99 -38.53
C PRO A 204 -13.59 34.96 -37.43
N ASP A 205 -12.48 35.10 -36.73
CA ASP A 205 -12.09 34.24 -35.63
C ASP A 205 -13.21 34.10 -34.58
N GLU A 206 -13.88 35.21 -34.26
CA GLU A 206 -15.04 35.24 -33.37
C GLU A 206 -16.21 34.36 -33.87
N GLY A 207 -16.41 34.32 -35.18
CA GLY A 207 -17.42 33.46 -35.79
C GLY A 207 -17.09 31.99 -35.62
N ILE A 208 -15.84 31.57 -35.82
CA ILE A 208 -15.37 30.21 -35.59
C ILE A 208 -15.54 29.83 -34.10
N MET A 209 -15.16 30.73 -33.19
CA MET A 209 -15.32 30.47 -31.75
C MET A 209 -16.78 30.33 -31.31
N VAL A 210 -17.68 31.12 -31.92
CA VAL A 210 -19.13 30.93 -31.65
C VAL A 210 -19.62 29.57 -32.20
N GLY A 211 -19.17 29.20 -33.41
CA GLY A 211 -19.46 27.86 -33.94
C GLY A 211 -18.92 26.73 -33.07
N PHE A 212 -17.72 26.92 -32.53
CA PHE A 212 -17.13 25.97 -31.58
C PHE A 212 -17.93 25.91 -30.27
N GLN A 213 -18.38 27.03 -29.75
CA GLN A 213 -19.27 27.04 -28.58
C GLN A 213 -20.57 26.24 -28.85
N ASP A 214 -21.24 26.52 -30.01
CA ASP A 214 -22.45 25.78 -30.37
C ASP A 214 -22.19 24.27 -30.54
N LEU A 215 -21.00 23.85 -31.01
CA LEU A 215 -20.55 22.47 -31.10
C LEU A 215 -20.46 21.85 -29.70
N VAL A 216 -19.73 22.50 -28.77
CA VAL A 216 -19.53 21.98 -27.40
C VAL A 216 -20.86 21.84 -26.68
N GLU A 217 -21.75 22.86 -26.79
CA GLU A 217 -23.09 22.80 -26.20
C GLU A 217 -23.89 21.60 -26.75
N ALA A 218 -23.87 21.36 -28.06
CA ALA A 218 -24.58 20.24 -28.68
C ALA A 218 -24.02 18.88 -28.30
N VAL A 219 -22.71 18.77 -28.18
CA VAL A 219 -22.01 17.55 -27.76
C VAL A 219 -22.32 17.22 -26.29
N ILE A 220 -22.33 18.23 -25.41
CA ILE A 220 -22.71 18.04 -24.00
C ILE A 220 -24.17 17.56 -23.92
N GLU A 221 -25.09 18.18 -24.66
CA GLU A 221 -26.51 17.79 -24.68
C GLU A 221 -26.70 16.34 -25.14
N LYS A 222 -25.88 15.88 -26.08
CA LYS A 222 -25.93 14.51 -26.63
C LYS A 222 -25.06 13.50 -25.93
N GLN A 223 -24.21 13.95 -25.01
CA GLN A 223 -23.15 13.14 -24.39
C GLN A 223 -22.24 12.45 -25.45
N ASP A 224 -21.97 13.15 -26.55
CA ASP A 224 -21.17 12.66 -27.69
C ASP A 224 -19.71 13.19 -27.59
N GLU A 225 -19.01 12.79 -26.54
CA GLU A 225 -17.64 13.23 -26.27
C GLU A 225 -16.68 12.94 -27.43
N GLN A 226 -16.86 11.81 -28.13
CA GLN A 226 -15.96 11.39 -29.19
C GLN A 226 -15.96 12.38 -30.36
N SER A 227 -17.12 12.91 -30.75
CA SER A 227 -17.23 13.91 -31.82
C SER A 227 -16.44 15.20 -31.52
N LEU A 228 -16.41 15.64 -30.26
CA LEU A 228 -15.59 16.79 -29.88
C LEU A 228 -14.09 16.44 -29.89
N MET A 229 -13.71 15.25 -29.45
CA MET A 229 -12.31 14.82 -29.47
C MET A 229 -11.78 14.70 -30.89
N ASP A 230 -12.56 14.15 -31.80
CA ASP A 230 -12.22 14.03 -33.23
C ASP A 230 -12.07 15.41 -33.89
N PHE A 231 -12.98 16.33 -33.58
CA PHE A 231 -12.90 17.71 -34.05
C PHE A 231 -11.65 18.42 -33.53
N LEU A 232 -11.40 18.37 -32.22
CA LEU A 232 -10.21 18.99 -31.62
C LEU A 232 -8.91 18.33 -32.10
N GLY A 233 -8.92 17.02 -32.39
CA GLY A 233 -7.79 16.33 -32.99
C GLY A 233 -7.35 16.91 -34.33
N LYS A 234 -8.31 17.43 -35.12
CA LYS A 234 -8.03 18.06 -36.42
C LYS A 234 -7.78 19.59 -36.33
N HIS A 235 -8.57 20.29 -35.53
CA HIS A 235 -8.71 21.75 -35.60
C HIS A 235 -8.29 22.52 -34.36
N ARG A 236 -7.55 21.88 -33.42
CA ARG A 236 -7.11 22.50 -32.16
C ARG A 236 -6.29 23.78 -32.42
N SER A 237 -5.41 23.77 -33.44
CA SER A 237 -4.61 24.93 -33.82
C SER A 237 -5.43 26.08 -34.37
N ASP A 238 -6.53 25.79 -35.07
CA ASP A 238 -7.42 26.78 -35.65
C ASP A 238 -8.31 27.47 -34.60
N ILE A 239 -8.65 26.73 -33.53
CA ILE A 239 -9.41 27.23 -32.39
C ILE A 239 -8.52 28.04 -31.43
N ARG A 240 -7.22 27.68 -31.32
CA ARG A 240 -6.28 28.34 -30.41
C ARG A 240 -5.78 29.66 -31.04
N LEU A 241 -6.50 30.70 -30.76
CA LEU A 241 -6.16 32.06 -31.24
C LEU A 241 -4.96 32.65 -30.48
N GLU A 242 -4.44 33.79 -30.98
CA GLU A 242 -3.43 34.56 -30.26
C GLU A 242 -3.94 34.96 -28.85
N PRO A 243 -3.08 35.02 -27.83
CA PRO A 243 -3.49 35.27 -26.44
C PRO A 243 -4.34 36.53 -26.27
N PHE A 244 -4.04 37.63 -26.99
CA PHE A 244 -4.80 38.88 -26.91
C PHE A 244 -6.22 38.77 -27.45
N LYS A 245 -6.52 37.78 -28.28
CA LYS A 245 -7.88 37.46 -28.75
C LYS A 245 -8.53 36.42 -27.89
N MET A 246 -7.76 35.39 -27.50
CA MET A 246 -8.27 34.22 -26.78
C MET A 246 -8.79 34.55 -25.39
N HIS A 247 -8.21 35.56 -24.70
CA HIS A 247 -8.63 35.93 -23.35
C HIS A 247 -10.12 36.31 -23.25
N ARG A 248 -10.69 36.85 -24.35
CA ARG A 248 -12.12 37.23 -24.40
C ARG A 248 -13.06 36.03 -24.38
N PHE A 249 -12.55 34.87 -24.81
CA PHE A 249 -13.29 33.60 -24.79
C PHE A 249 -13.08 32.82 -23.52
N ALA A 250 -12.11 33.20 -22.69
CA ALA A 250 -11.81 32.48 -21.44
C ALA A 250 -13.05 32.26 -20.54
N PRO A 251 -13.93 33.27 -20.32
CA PRO A 251 -15.15 33.04 -19.52
C PRO A 251 -16.09 32.01 -20.14
N VAL A 252 -16.20 31.99 -21.47
CA VAL A 252 -17.04 31.02 -22.20
C VAL A 252 -16.43 29.63 -22.10
N LEU A 253 -15.13 29.50 -22.35
CA LEU A 253 -14.41 28.23 -22.21
C LEU A 253 -14.52 27.67 -20.79
N MET A 254 -14.37 28.50 -19.77
CA MET A 254 -14.51 28.11 -18.38
C MET A 254 -15.92 27.58 -18.09
N LYS A 255 -16.95 28.23 -18.64
CA LYS A 255 -18.33 27.77 -18.48
C LYS A 255 -18.54 26.46 -19.19
N LEU A 256 -18.16 26.32 -20.46
CA LEU A 256 -18.31 25.11 -21.26
C LEU A 256 -17.56 23.93 -20.62
N ALA A 257 -16.35 24.17 -20.10
CA ALA A 257 -15.58 23.16 -19.41
C ALA A 257 -16.27 22.69 -18.11
N ALA A 258 -16.86 23.62 -17.36
CA ALA A 258 -17.62 23.29 -16.16
C ALA A 258 -18.90 22.52 -16.49
N ASP A 259 -19.62 22.92 -17.57
CA ASP A 259 -20.83 22.24 -18.05
C ASP A 259 -20.49 20.80 -18.54
N ALA A 260 -19.36 20.63 -19.24
CA ALA A 260 -18.86 19.32 -19.68
C ALA A 260 -18.52 18.42 -18.47
N LEU A 261 -17.84 18.99 -17.47
CA LEU A 261 -17.50 18.27 -16.25
C LEU A 261 -18.75 17.84 -15.46
N ALA A 262 -19.75 18.71 -15.40
CA ALA A 262 -21.04 18.40 -14.76
C ALA A 262 -21.82 17.31 -15.51
N ALA A 263 -21.58 17.15 -16.82
CA ALA A 263 -22.13 16.10 -17.66
C ALA A 263 -21.29 14.80 -17.66
N GLU A 264 -20.29 14.69 -16.77
CA GLU A 264 -19.37 13.54 -16.68
C GLU A 264 -18.53 13.32 -17.97
N MET A 265 -18.26 14.40 -18.70
CA MET A 265 -17.45 14.42 -19.93
C MET A 265 -16.07 15.02 -19.64
N GLU A 266 -15.28 14.31 -18.83
CA GLU A 266 -14.04 14.83 -18.25
C GLU A 266 -12.94 15.11 -19.30
N ARG A 267 -12.86 14.28 -20.36
CA ARG A 267 -11.90 14.52 -21.45
C ARG A 267 -12.22 15.81 -22.18
N SER A 268 -13.50 16.06 -22.44
CA SER A 268 -13.98 17.32 -23.03
C SER A 268 -13.67 18.49 -22.11
N ALA A 269 -13.97 18.36 -20.82
CA ALA A 269 -13.67 19.39 -19.83
C ALA A 269 -12.17 19.69 -19.78
N PHE A 270 -11.34 18.66 -19.76
CA PHE A 270 -9.87 18.79 -19.77
C PHE A 270 -9.38 19.60 -20.99
N GLU A 271 -9.83 19.24 -22.19
CA GLU A 271 -9.43 19.91 -23.41
C GLU A 271 -9.88 21.37 -23.44
N LEU A 272 -11.09 21.66 -22.95
CA LEU A 272 -11.62 23.04 -22.88
C LEU A 272 -10.83 23.88 -21.85
N TYR A 273 -10.47 23.32 -20.68
CA TYR A 273 -9.60 24.00 -19.72
C TYR A 273 -8.20 24.25 -20.30
N ALA A 274 -7.67 23.33 -21.08
CA ALA A 274 -6.36 23.49 -21.74
C ALA A 274 -6.33 24.58 -22.83
N LEU A 275 -7.51 25.01 -23.31
CA LEU A 275 -7.63 26.14 -24.24
C LEU A 275 -7.64 27.51 -23.55
N VAL A 276 -7.79 27.55 -22.21
CA VAL A 276 -7.79 28.81 -21.45
C VAL A 276 -6.40 29.45 -21.51
N PRO A 277 -6.28 30.68 -22.00
CA PRO A 277 -4.97 31.29 -22.19
C PRO A 277 -4.35 31.75 -20.88
N SER A 278 -3.02 31.78 -20.82
CA SER A 278 -2.31 32.41 -19.73
C SER A 278 -2.59 33.91 -19.65
N THR A 279 -3.05 34.35 -18.49
CA THR A 279 -3.34 35.79 -18.25
C THR A 279 -2.09 36.63 -18.39
N LYS A 280 -0.92 36.11 -17.96
CA LYS A 280 0.34 36.83 -18.14
C LYS A 280 0.72 36.95 -19.62
N ALA A 281 0.62 35.88 -20.39
CA ALA A 281 0.88 35.89 -21.82
C ALA A 281 -0.07 36.86 -22.55
N SER A 282 -1.36 36.88 -22.17
CA SER A 282 -2.35 37.80 -22.73
C SER A 282 -2.01 39.27 -22.42
N ILE A 283 -1.55 39.54 -21.16
CA ILE A 283 -1.09 40.89 -20.77
C ILE A 283 0.11 41.34 -21.62
N ASP A 284 1.10 40.47 -21.78
CA ASP A 284 2.33 40.81 -22.51
C ASP A 284 2.06 40.95 -24.00
N ASP A 285 1.20 40.12 -24.58
CA ASP A 285 0.78 40.20 -25.97
C ASP A 285 -0.04 41.47 -26.27
N ILE A 286 -0.98 41.83 -25.38
CA ILE A 286 -1.73 43.13 -25.50
C ILE A 286 -0.78 44.31 -25.43
N LYS A 287 0.23 44.31 -24.56
CA LYS A 287 1.22 45.39 -24.49
C LYS A 287 2.03 45.50 -25.80
N ALA A 288 2.47 44.35 -26.35
CA ALA A 288 3.16 44.30 -27.63
C ALA A 288 2.27 44.87 -28.75
N ARG A 289 0.99 44.49 -28.80
CA ARG A 289 0.02 45.00 -29.78
C ARG A 289 -0.26 46.50 -29.62
N LEU A 290 -0.39 47.00 -28.40
CA LEU A 290 -0.55 48.43 -28.11
C LEU A 290 0.66 49.24 -28.59
N ALA A 291 1.87 48.72 -28.43
CA ALA A 291 3.07 49.34 -28.94
C ALA A 291 3.04 49.45 -30.46
N GLN A 292 2.60 48.37 -31.16
CA GLN A 292 2.46 48.40 -32.62
C GLN A 292 1.39 49.40 -33.09
N VAL A 293 0.22 49.40 -32.46
CA VAL A 293 -0.90 50.32 -32.81
C VAL A 293 -0.51 51.79 -32.58
N GLY A 294 0.38 52.05 -31.61
CA GLY A 294 0.86 53.39 -31.29
C GLY A 294 1.94 53.96 -32.24
N THR A 295 2.67 53.07 -32.97
CA THR A 295 3.83 53.49 -33.81
C THR A 295 3.50 53.86 -35.27
N PHE A 296 2.27 53.57 -35.70
CA PHE A 296 1.89 53.89 -37.09
C PHE A 296 1.51 55.38 -37.29
N GLU A 297 2.44 56.21 -37.71
CA GLU A 297 2.20 57.65 -38.03
C GLU A 297 1.71 57.87 -39.46
N ASN A 298 1.68 56.87 -40.34
CA ASN A 298 1.31 57.06 -41.73
C ASN A 298 -0.23 57.14 -41.94
N PRO A 299 -0.79 58.25 -42.31
CA PRO A 299 -2.23 58.44 -42.46
C PRO A 299 -2.87 57.68 -43.64
N PHE A 300 -2.05 57.07 -44.52
CA PHE A 300 -2.52 56.32 -45.69
C PHE A 300 -2.49 54.83 -45.57
N GLN A 301 -2.12 54.27 -44.36
CA GLN A 301 -2.12 52.85 -44.12
C GLN A 301 -3.48 52.34 -43.60
N ASP A 302 -3.94 51.22 -44.10
CA ASP A 302 -5.11 50.50 -43.59
C ASP A 302 -4.72 49.68 -42.33
N PRO A 303 -5.51 49.75 -41.27
CA PRO A 303 -6.89 50.21 -41.15
C PRO A 303 -7.01 51.74 -40.91
N PRO A 304 -8.18 52.34 -41.23
CA PRO A 304 -8.41 53.76 -41.03
C PRO A 304 -8.17 54.23 -39.58
N ARG A 305 -7.71 55.51 -39.44
CA ARG A 305 -7.36 56.07 -38.11
C ARG A 305 -8.45 55.92 -37.04
N SER A 306 -9.73 55.93 -37.42
CA SER A 306 -10.87 55.64 -36.48
C SER A 306 -10.91 54.22 -35.96
N ASN A 307 -10.51 53.26 -36.78
CA ASN A 307 -10.49 51.85 -36.38
C ASN A 307 -9.33 51.57 -35.42
N ARG A 308 -8.17 52.17 -35.61
CA ARG A 308 -7.00 52.07 -34.71
C ARG A 308 -7.30 52.66 -33.33
N GLN A 309 -8.00 53.84 -33.30
CA GLN A 309 -8.40 54.39 -32.01
C GLN A 309 -9.37 53.53 -31.25
N ILE A 310 -10.29 52.85 -31.94
CA ILE A 310 -11.21 51.88 -31.33
C ILE A 310 -10.44 50.66 -30.83
N GLU A 311 -9.54 50.09 -31.67
CA GLU A 311 -8.69 48.96 -31.29
C GLU A 311 -7.85 49.31 -30.07
N LYS A 312 -7.16 50.43 -30.06
CA LYS A 312 -6.38 50.91 -28.93
C LYS A 312 -7.21 50.99 -27.64
N LYS A 313 -8.38 51.60 -27.68
CA LYS A 313 -9.27 51.71 -26.52
C LYS A 313 -9.75 50.36 -26.01
N VAL A 314 -10.03 49.42 -26.90
CA VAL A 314 -10.43 48.06 -26.54
C VAL A 314 -9.28 47.32 -25.86
N LEU A 315 -8.08 47.40 -26.45
CA LEU A 315 -6.88 46.75 -25.87
C LEU A 315 -6.50 47.32 -24.49
N GLU A 316 -6.64 48.69 -24.34
CA GLU A 316 -6.42 49.33 -23.04
C GLU A 316 -7.41 48.84 -21.99
N THR A 317 -8.70 48.70 -22.36
CA THR A 317 -9.72 48.17 -21.46
C THR A 317 -9.44 46.74 -21.07
N ASP A 318 -9.11 45.85 -22.03
CA ASP A 318 -8.77 44.47 -21.83
C ASP A 318 -7.53 44.33 -20.92
N LEU A 319 -6.52 45.19 -21.13
CA LEU A 319 -5.30 45.22 -20.33
C LEU A 319 -5.59 45.52 -18.86
N GLU A 320 -6.43 46.52 -18.59
CA GLU A 320 -6.79 46.88 -17.22
C GLU A 320 -7.61 45.77 -16.53
N GLU A 321 -8.51 45.12 -17.25
CA GLU A 321 -9.27 43.99 -16.75
C GLU A 321 -8.36 42.78 -16.41
N LEU A 322 -7.46 42.43 -17.34
CA LEU A 322 -6.51 41.30 -17.10
C LEU A 322 -5.54 41.61 -15.97
N LYS A 323 -5.04 42.84 -15.82
CA LYS A 323 -4.22 43.26 -14.68
C LYS A 323 -4.98 43.10 -13.37
N LYS A 324 -6.26 43.46 -13.34
CA LYS A 324 -7.13 43.31 -12.17
C LYS A 324 -7.34 41.81 -11.84
N GLN A 325 -7.58 40.98 -12.83
CA GLN A 325 -7.71 39.53 -12.64
C GLN A 325 -6.41 38.93 -12.10
N TRP A 326 -5.26 39.30 -12.68
CA TRP A 326 -3.95 38.87 -12.20
C TRP A 326 -3.69 39.27 -10.76
N ALA A 327 -3.99 40.54 -10.42
CA ALA A 327 -3.81 41.07 -9.06
C ALA A 327 -4.74 40.42 -8.03
N SER A 328 -5.90 39.89 -8.45
CA SER A 328 -6.85 39.19 -7.58
C SER A 328 -6.33 37.86 -7.07
N GLY A 329 -5.24 37.33 -7.69
CA GLY A 329 -4.71 35.99 -7.42
C GLY A 329 -5.61 34.86 -7.90
N ASN A 330 -6.62 35.13 -8.70
CA ASN A 330 -7.55 34.13 -9.19
C ASN A 330 -7.93 34.33 -10.68
N PRO A 331 -6.93 34.43 -11.58
CA PRO A 331 -7.21 34.47 -13.00
C PRO A 331 -7.80 33.14 -13.48
N TYR A 332 -8.46 33.14 -14.65
CA TYR A 332 -9.11 31.95 -15.20
C TYR A 332 -8.16 30.77 -15.36
N GLU A 333 -6.92 31.01 -15.73
CA GLU A 333 -5.91 29.91 -15.85
C GLU A 333 -5.64 29.19 -14.53
N VAL A 334 -5.69 29.88 -13.39
CA VAL A 334 -5.54 29.25 -12.08
C VAL A 334 -6.67 28.25 -11.83
N ILE A 335 -7.89 28.67 -12.13
CA ILE A 335 -9.08 27.84 -11.97
C ILE A 335 -9.04 26.68 -12.95
N ALA A 336 -8.67 26.94 -14.21
CA ALA A 336 -8.53 25.94 -15.25
C ALA A 336 -7.47 24.88 -14.88
N THR A 337 -6.26 25.32 -14.47
CA THR A 337 -5.19 24.41 -14.06
C THR A 337 -5.56 23.60 -12.82
N ALA A 338 -6.27 24.20 -11.86
CA ALA A 338 -6.77 23.48 -10.70
C ALA A 338 -7.83 22.43 -11.10
N ALA A 339 -8.70 22.75 -12.06
CA ALA A 339 -9.68 21.82 -12.57
C ALA A 339 -9.04 20.67 -13.36
N THR A 340 -8.01 20.94 -14.17
CA THR A 340 -7.25 19.88 -14.86
C THR A 340 -6.53 18.98 -13.87
N ALA A 341 -5.99 19.52 -12.77
CA ALA A 341 -5.42 18.71 -11.69
C ALA A 341 -6.46 17.76 -11.09
N TYR A 342 -7.65 18.26 -10.82
CA TYR A 342 -8.77 17.45 -10.32
C TYR A 342 -9.16 16.34 -11.31
N ILE A 343 -9.28 16.64 -12.60
CA ILE A 343 -9.59 15.64 -13.64
C ILE A 343 -8.51 14.56 -13.67
N HIS A 344 -7.23 14.95 -13.66
CA HIS A 344 -6.13 13.99 -13.58
C HIS A 344 -6.25 13.04 -12.38
N GLU A 345 -6.67 13.54 -11.22
CA GLU A 345 -6.88 12.71 -10.04
C GLU A 345 -8.04 11.72 -10.22
N GLN A 346 -9.16 12.13 -10.82
CA GLN A 346 -10.30 11.24 -11.08
C GLN A 346 -9.92 10.05 -11.97
N TYR A 347 -9.01 10.27 -12.92
CA TYR A 347 -8.47 9.21 -13.79
C TYR A 347 -7.28 8.46 -13.21
N GLY A 348 -6.91 8.72 -11.96
CA GLY A 348 -5.73 8.09 -11.35
C GLY A 348 -4.40 8.54 -11.95
N ASN A 349 -4.39 9.57 -12.80
CA ASN A 349 -3.17 10.15 -13.34
C ASN A 349 -2.54 11.12 -12.33
N VAL A 350 -2.00 10.55 -11.25
CA VAL A 350 -1.42 11.33 -10.15
C VAL A 350 -0.25 12.19 -10.61
N ARG A 351 0.54 11.74 -11.60
CA ARG A 351 1.66 12.52 -12.16
C ARG A 351 1.17 13.76 -12.91
N GLY A 352 0.08 13.66 -13.66
CA GLY A 352 -0.55 14.79 -14.31
C GLY A 352 -1.10 15.80 -13.29
N ALA A 353 -1.76 15.33 -12.25
CA ALA A 353 -2.24 16.17 -11.15
C ALA A 353 -1.09 16.89 -10.44
N PHE A 354 -0.03 16.16 -10.12
CA PHE A 354 1.19 16.74 -9.53
C PHE A 354 1.75 17.89 -10.39
N ALA A 355 1.95 17.65 -11.69
CA ALA A 355 2.47 18.67 -12.60
C ALA A 355 1.60 19.93 -12.65
N ALA A 356 0.27 19.76 -12.63
CA ALA A 356 -0.67 20.88 -12.61
C ALA A 356 -0.61 21.67 -11.28
N TYR A 357 -0.55 20.99 -10.13
CA TYR A 357 -0.38 21.65 -8.83
C TYR A 357 1.00 22.31 -8.69
N GLU A 358 2.05 21.70 -9.22
CA GLU A 358 3.39 22.31 -9.24
C GLU A 358 3.42 23.56 -10.09
N GLN A 359 2.76 23.57 -11.26
CA GLN A 359 2.59 24.75 -12.09
C GLN A 359 1.89 25.88 -11.33
N LEU A 360 0.84 25.56 -10.56
CA LEU A 360 0.15 26.54 -9.72
C LEU A 360 1.08 27.15 -8.66
N GLU A 361 1.90 26.34 -7.99
CA GLU A 361 2.84 26.87 -6.99
C GLU A 361 3.96 27.68 -7.62
N LEU A 362 4.54 27.24 -8.74
CA LEU A 362 5.65 27.93 -9.41
C LEU A 362 5.25 29.26 -10.02
N TYR A 363 4.08 29.34 -10.63
CA TYR A 363 3.67 30.54 -11.40
C TYR A 363 2.57 31.35 -10.71
N HIS A 364 1.84 30.80 -9.78
CA HIS A 364 0.67 31.40 -9.14
C HIS A 364 0.70 31.33 -7.62
N SER A 365 1.87 31.53 -7.02
CA SER A 365 2.07 31.50 -5.56
C SER A 365 1.24 32.52 -4.76
N ARG A 366 0.50 33.43 -5.46
CA ARG A 366 -0.46 34.36 -4.87
C ARG A 366 -1.92 33.92 -5.03
N ALA A 367 -2.15 32.71 -5.53
CA ALA A 367 -3.49 32.18 -5.73
C ALA A 367 -4.29 32.17 -4.43
N LYS A 368 -5.56 32.53 -4.53
CA LYS A 368 -6.47 32.64 -3.37
C LYS A 368 -6.60 31.31 -2.60
N LYS A 369 -6.50 30.18 -3.32
CA LYS A 369 -6.56 28.82 -2.77
C LYS A 369 -5.19 28.14 -2.70
N ARG A 370 -4.12 28.92 -2.57
CA ARG A 370 -2.74 28.39 -2.54
C ARG A 370 -2.55 27.30 -1.47
N GLU A 371 -3.20 27.46 -0.30
CA GLU A 371 -3.16 26.45 0.77
C GLU A 371 -3.64 25.08 0.26
N GLU A 372 -4.81 25.07 -0.41
CA GLU A 372 -5.40 23.85 -0.97
C GLU A 372 -4.51 23.26 -2.07
N TYR A 373 -3.98 24.11 -2.96
CA TYR A 373 -3.11 23.64 -4.05
C TYR A 373 -1.78 23.10 -3.56
N LEU A 374 -1.14 23.77 -2.62
CA LEU A 374 0.11 23.32 -2.04
C LEU A 374 -0.08 22.04 -1.22
N TYR A 375 -1.21 21.91 -0.50
CA TYR A 375 -1.57 20.66 0.17
C TYR A 375 -1.70 19.50 -0.83
N ASN A 376 -2.40 19.72 -1.94
CA ASN A 376 -2.58 18.69 -2.96
C ASN A 376 -1.27 18.39 -3.69
N LEU A 377 -0.38 19.37 -3.87
CA LEU A 377 0.96 19.16 -4.40
C LEU A 377 1.78 18.22 -3.51
N VAL A 378 1.77 18.44 -2.20
CA VAL A 378 2.42 17.53 -1.23
C VAL A 378 1.80 16.14 -1.28
N ARG A 379 0.47 16.07 -1.34
CA ARG A 379 -0.25 14.80 -1.37
C ARG A 379 0.07 14.01 -2.65
N THR A 380 0.05 14.65 -3.80
CA THR A 380 0.36 13.97 -5.06
C THR A 380 1.82 13.56 -5.17
N SER A 381 2.77 14.41 -4.68
CA SER A 381 4.19 14.05 -4.63
C SER A 381 4.44 12.81 -3.73
N ALA A 382 3.75 12.74 -2.59
CA ALA A 382 3.84 11.59 -1.69
C ALA A 382 3.29 10.30 -2.34
N ILE A 383 2.18 10.39 -3.08
CA ILE A 383 1.59 9.22 -3.76
C ILE A 383 2.51 8.70 -4.87
N ILE A 384 3.18 9.56 -5.62
CA ILE A 384 4.12 9.15 -6.69
C ILE A 384 5.48 8.72 -6.16
N GLY A 385 5.74 8.89 -4.86
CA GLY A 385 6.98 8.46 -4.21
C GLY A 385 8.17 9.41 -4.43
N GLU A 386 7.93 10.68 -4.76
CA GLU A 386 8.97 11.69 -4.94
C GLU A 386 9.35 12.31 -3.58
N VAL A 387 10.17 11.60 -2.80
CA VAL A 387 10.44 11.92 -1.39
C VAL A 387 11.04 13.29 -1.20
N LEU A 388 12.09 13.66 -1.97
CA LEU A 388 12.74 14.98 -1.87
C LEU A 388 11.76 16.13 -2.24
N VAL A 389 10.87 15.86 -3.17
CA VAL A 389 9.84 16.84 -3.60
C VAL A 389 8.76 16.97 -2.52
N THR A 390 8.36 15.84 -1.93
CA THR A 390 7.40 15.81 -0.79
C THR A 390 7.95 16.57 0.41
N GLU A 391 9.23 16.39 0.72
CA GLU A 391 9.90 17.10 1.79
C GLU A 391 9.99 18.61 1.51
N LYS A 392 10.40 19.00 0.28
CA LYS A 392 10.48 20.40 -0.18
C LYS A 392 9.15 21.14 -0.03
N TYR A 393 8.10 20.60 -0.63
CA TYR A 393 6.80 21.26 -0.63
C TYR A 393 6.05 21.08 0.70
N GLY A 394 6.27 19.97 1.41
CA GLY A 394 5.77 19.78 2.76
C GLY A 394 6.36 20.81 3.75
N SER A 395 7.67 21.01 3.71
CA SER A 395 8.34 22.04 4.50
C SER A 395 7.86 23.45 4.15
N LEU A 396 7.67 23.73 2.85
CA LEU A 396 7.10 24.98 2.38
C LEU A 396 5.68 25.18 2.91
N PHE A 397 4.84 24.13 2.90
CA PHE A 397 3.48 24.18 3.43
C PHE A 397 3.47 24.50 4.93
N LEU A 398 4.26 23.76 5.72
CA LEU A 398 4.32 23.93 7.16
C LEU A 398 4.83 25.30 7.57
N LYS A 399 5.76 25.88 6.78
CA LYS A 399 6.26 27.23 6.97
C LYS A 399 5.23 28.30 6.61
N THR A 400 4.49 28.08 5.52
CA THR A 400 3.58 29.10 4.95
C THR A 400 2.21 29.10 5.67
N PHE A 401 1.75 27.94 6.11
CA PHE A 401 0.44 27.71 6.71
C PHE A 401 0.54 26.94 8.04
N PRO A 402 1.23 27.47 9.06
CA PRO A 402 1.47 26.73 10.30
C PRO A 402 0.20 26.41 11.10
N ASP A 403 -0.86 27.18 10.91
CA ASP A 403 -2.15 27.02 11.61
C ASP A 403 -3.19 26.31 10.76
N SER A 404 -2.80 25.73 9.61
CA SER A 404 -3.71 24.99 8.74
C SER A 404 -4.22 23.71 9.40
N LYS A 405 -5.48 23.39 9.17
CA LYS A 405 -6.07 22.08 9.53
C LYS A 405 -5.36 20.90 8.86
N HIS A 406 -4.56 21.12 7.84
CA HIS A 406 -3.84 20.10 7.08
C HIS A 406 -2.43 19.83 7.59
N VAL A 407 -1.94 20.57 8.60
CA VAL A 407 -0.56 20.44 9.12
C VAL A 407 -0.23 18.98 9.48
N GLU A 408 -1.09 18.32 10.24
CA GLU A 408 -0.83 16.93 10.66
C GLU A 408 -0.92 15.94 9.48
N SER A 409 -1.77 16.21 8.49
CA SER A 409 -1.81 15.42 7.26
C SER A 409 -0.52 15.56 6.46
N VAL A 410 0.01 16.78 6.33
CA VAL A 410 1.27 17.05 5.63
C VAL A 410 2.43 16.35 6.34
N ARG A 411 2.53 16.46 7.66
CA ARG A 411 3.53 15.74 8.45
C ARG A 411 3.44 14.23 8.25
N SER A 412 2.23 13.69 8.23
CA SER A 412 2.00 12.26 8.00
C SER A 412 2.43 11.82 6.60
N MET A 413 2.19 12.64 5.58
CA MET A 413 2.66 12.36 4.21
C MET A 413 4.18 12.38 4.11
N MET A 414 4.84 13.38 4.70
CA MET A 414 6.31 13.45 4.78
C MET A 414 6.86 12.23 5.53
N LEU A 415 6.25 11.85 6.64
CA LEU A 415 6.63 10.68 7.43
C LEU A 415 6.49 9.38 6.62
N THR A 416 5.37 9.22 5.91
CA THR A 416 5.17 8.05 5.04
C THR A 416 6.19 7.99 3.90
N SER A 417 6.52 9.15 3.31
CA SER A 417 7.55 9.23 2.26
C SER A 417 8.93 8.83 2.77
N LEU A 418 9.33 9.31 3.95
CA LEU A 418 10.58 8.91 4.59
C LEU A 418 10.61 7.39 4.88
N PHE A 419 9.48 6.83 5.29
CA PHE A 419 9.37 5.40 5.55
C PHE A 419 9.55 4.57 4.27
N MET A 420 8.97 5.01 3.16
CA MET A 420 9.11 4.34 1.87
C MET A 420 10.53 4.42 1.29
N GLU A 421 11.28 5.47 1.62
CA GLU A 421 12.69 5.62 1.23
C GLU A 421 13.65 4.80 2.12
N GLY A 422 13.15 4.25 3.23
CA GLY A 422 13.96 3.49 4.17
C GLY A 422 14.70 4.34 5.22
N GLU A 423 14.34 5.61 5.37
CA GLU A 423 14.92 6.52 6.37
C GLU A 423 14.31 6.27 7.77
N TYR A 424 14.45 5.03 8.25
CA TYR A 424 13.71 4.52 9.42
C TYR A 424 14.09 5.24 10.72
N GLU A 425 15.34 5.60 10.92
CA GLU A 425 15.80 6.34 12.11
C GLU A 425 15.15 7.72 12.17
N LYS A 426 15.07 8.43 11.05
CA LYS A 426 14.37 9.72 10.96
C LYS A 426 12.86 9.56 11.20
N CYS A 427 12.29 8.48 10.70
CA CYS A 427 10.89 8.16 10.97
C CYS A 427 10.63 7.98 12.47
N ILE A 428 11.50 7.26 13.17
CA ILE A 428 11.40 7.06 14.63
C ILE A 428 11.47 8.41 15.35
N GLU A 429 12.47 9.25 14.99
CA GLU A 429 12.65 10.56 15.60
C GLU A 429 11.40 11.45 15.44
N VAL A 430 10.93 11.61 14.20
CA VAL A 430 9.78 12.47 13.88
C VAL A 430 8.48 11.92 14.48
N ALA A 431 8.21 10.63 14.30
CA ALA A 431 6.95 10.03 14.72
C ALA A 431 6.83 9.91 16.24
N THR A 432 7.93 9.70 16.98
CA THR A 432 7.91 9.66 18.45
C THR A 432 7.49 11.01 19.05
N VAL A 433 7.92 12.12 18.45
CA VAL A 433 7.51 13.48 18.87
C VAL A 433 6.08 13.81 18.44
N MET A 434 5.62 13.24 17.32
CA MET A 434 4.32 13.52 16.73
C MET A 434 3.19 12.74 17.42
N LEU A 435 3.39 11.46 17.70
CA LEU A 435 2.36 10.54 18.20
C LEU A 435 1.59 11.05 19.44
N PRO A 436 2.26 11.58 20.49
CA PRO A 436 1.55 12.05 21.69
C PRO A 436 0.65 13.28 21.46
N LYS A 437 0.79 13.97 20.33
CA LYS A 437 0.04 15.17 19.98
C LYS A 437 -1.17 14.89 19.11
N LEU A 438 -1.26 13.67 18.59
CA LEU A 438 -2.34 13.26 17.71
C LEU A 438 -3.57 12.82 18.47
N ALA A 439 -4.75 13.13 17.95
CA ALA A 439 -5.99 12.56 18.44
C ALA A 439 -6.02 11.05 18.16
N SER A 440 -6.42 10.28 19.17
CA SER A 440 -6.57 8.81 19.04
C SER A 440 -8.03 8.43 19.29
N PRO A 441 -8.70 7.67 18.38
CA PRO A 441 -8.21 7.28 17.05
C PRO A 441 -8.31 8.39 15.99
N SER A 442 -7.35 8.47 15.08
CA SER A 442 -7.38 9.34 13.91
C SER A 442 -6.58 8.73 12.76
N LYS A 443 -6.77 9.23 11.53
CA LYS A 443 -6.00 8.79 10.37
C LYS A 443 -4.50 9.05 10.53
N GLN A 444 -4.12 10.15 11.16
CA GLN A 444 -2.73 10.52 11.39
C GLN A 444 -2.10 9.64 12.47
N HIS A 445 -2.85 9.30 13.50
CA HIS A 445 -2.43 8.35 14.54
C HIS A 445 -2.23 6.95 13.98
N ASP A 446 -3.13 6.49 13.10
CA ASP A 446 -3.01 5.23 12.33
C ASP A 446 -1.68 5.18 11.57
N ILE A 447 -1.40 6.20 10.73
CA ILE A 447 -0.14 6.31 9.98
C ILE A 447 1.07 6.29 10.91
N CYS A 448 1.01 7.07 11.98
CA CYS A 448 2.13 7.24 12.90
C CYS A 448 2.50 5.93 13.62
N LEU A 449 1.49 5.18 14.09
CA LEU A 449 1.71 3.86 14.71
C LEU A 449 2.27 2.85 13.71
N HIS A 450 1.73 2.81 12.49
CA HIS A 450 2.23 1.93 11.44
C HIS A 450 3.70 2.21 11.12
N VAL A 451 4.03 3.49 10.90
CA VAL A 451 5.41 3.90 10.56
C VAL A 451 6.36 3.64 11.72
N LEU A 452 5.98 3.94 12.97
CA LEU A 452 6.80 3.61 14.13
C LEU A 452 7.04 2.11 14.24
N GLY A 453 5.98 1.31 14.18
CA GLY A 453 6.09 -0.14 14.26
C GLY A 453 6.97 -0.73 13.17
N GLY A 454 6.79 -0.29 11.92
CA GLY A 454 7.61 -0.70 10.78
C GLY A 454 9.06 -0.23 10.89
N SER A 455 9.28 1.03 11.29
CA SER A 455 10.63 1.58 11.42
C SER A 455 11.43 0.87 12.51
N TYR A 456 10.83 0.61 13.67
CA TYR A 456 11.46 -0.19 14.71
C TYR A 456 11.72 -1.64 14.28
N TYR A 457 10.84 -2.21 13.44
CA TYR A 457 11.07 -3.54 12.86
C TYR A 457 12.30 -3.55 11.96
N TYR A 458 12.42 -2.58 11.03
CA TYR A 458 13.54 -2.51 10.09
C TYR A 458 14.88 -2.13 10.76
N THR A 459 14.84 -1.41 11.87
CA THR A 459 16.03 -1.10 12.70
C THR A 459 16.33 -2.19 13.74
N ALA A 460 15.70 -3.37 13.62
CA ALA A 460 15.87 -4.52 14.50
C ALA A 460 15.58 -4.24 16.01
N GLN A 461 14.82 -3.20 16.31
CA GLN A 461 14.35 -2.89 17.66
C GLN A 461 13.00 -3.58 17.93
N TYR A 462 13.02 -4.90 17.91
CA TYR A 462 11.83 -5.76 17.83
C TYR A 462 10.84 -5.61 18.98
N ASP A 463 11.30 -5.36 20.21
CA ASP A 463 10.42 -5.13 21.36
C ASP A 463 9.63 -3.82 21.22
N MET A 464 10.27 -2.76 20.71
CA MET A 464 9.60 -1.50 20.43
C MET A 464 8.66 -1.64 19.24
N ALA A 465 9.07 -2.33 18.18
CA ALA A 465 8.21 -2.64 17.04
C ALA A 465 6.94 -3.36 17.49
N ARG A 466 7.07 -4.37 18.34
CA ARG A 466 5.93 -5.12 18.90
C ARG A 466 4.92 -4.19 19.56
N LYS A 467 5.36 -3.27 20.40
CA LYS A 467 4.48 -2.35 21.12
C LYS A 467 3.56 -1.58 20.17
N PHE A 468 4.14 -0.95 19.13
CA PHE A 468 3.40 -0.10 18.22
C PHE A 468 2.58 -0.90 17.19
N LEU A 469 3.08 -2.07 16.75
CA LEU A 469 2.36 -2.96 15.85
C LEU A 469 1.14 -3.58 16.53
N ASP A 470 1.26 -4.03 17.79
CA ASP A 470 0.15 -4.59 18.55
C ASP A 470 -0.95 -3.54 18.72
N GLU A 471 -0.60 -2.31 19.13
CA GLU A 471 -1.52 -1.19 19.25
C GLU A 471 -2.19 -0.83 17.92
N HIS A 472 -1.42 -0.75 16.83
CA HIS A 472 -1.96 -0.46 15.52
C HIS A 472 -2.98 -1.50 15.05
N VAL A 473 -2.63 -2.79 15.13
CA VAL A 473 -3.48 -3.89 14.67
C VAL A 473 -4.74 -4.00 15.52
N GLU A 474 -4.67 -3.72 16.82
CA GLU A 474 -5.83 -3.72 17.73
C GLU A 474 -6.78 -2.56 17.43
N MET A 475 -6.25 -1.33 17.25
CA MET A 475 -7.07 -0.12 17.12
C MET A 475 -7.63 0.10 15.71
N TYR A 476 -6.92 -0.32 14.67
CA TYR A 476 -7.21 0.10 13.28
C TYR A 476 -7.55 -1.07 12.35
N GLU A 477 -8.67 -1.73 12.60
CA GLU A 477 -9.12 -2.89 11.82
C GLU A 477 -9.32 -2.59 10.33
N LYS A 478 -9.73 -1.36 9.99
CA LYS A 478 -10.01 -0.91 8.62
C LYS A 478 -8.88 -0.07 8.00
N SER A 479 -7.71 -0.02 8.62
CA SER A 479 -6.57 0.74 8.10
C SER A 479 -6.12 0.18 6.74
N GLN A 480 -5.73 1.09 5.86
CA GLN A 480 -5.04 0.73 4.61
C GLN A 480 -3.68 0.06 4.87
N PHE A 481 -3.07 0.33 6.03
CA PHE A 481 -1.78 -0.23 6.44
C PHE A 481 -1.93 -1.56 7.20
N ARG A 482 -3.17 -2.00 7.46
CA ARG A 482 -3.41 -3.20 8.26
C ARG A 482 -2.73 -4.45 7.70
N MET A 483 -2.72 -4.61 6.38
CA MET A 483 -2.02 -5.72 5.73
C MET A 483 -0.53 -5.72 6.09
N ALA A 484 0.14 -4.58 5.92
CA ALA A 484 1.56 -4.45 6.24
C ALA A 484 1.83 -4.64 7.74
N SER A 485 1.06 -3.97 8.60
CA SER A 485 1.24 -4.07 10.05
C SER A 485 0.98 -5.46 10.60
N LEU A 486 -0.01 -6.18 10.07
CA LEU A 486 -0.28 -7.56 10.47
C LEU A 486 0.87 -8.51 10.04
N TYR A 487 1.42 -8.28 8.84
CA TYR A 487 2.63 -8.99 8.41
C TYR A 487 3.80 -8.68 9.34
N PHE A 488 4.10 -7.40 9.56
CA PHE A 488 5.21 -6.99 10.44
C PHE A 488 5.03 -7.51 11.87
N GLN A 489 3.82 -7.54 12.40
CA GLN A 489 3.53 -8.09 13.72
C GLN A 489 3.90 -9.58 13.79
N GLY A 490 3.47 -10.39 12.82
CA GLY A 490 3.79 -11.82 12.75
C GLY A 490 5.30 -12.05 12.54
N SER A 491 5.90 -11.34 11.59
CA SER A 491 7.34 -11.43 11.30
C SER A 491 8.19 -10.97 12.48
N ASN A 492 7.80 -9.88 13.15
CA ASN A 492 8.49 -9.38 14.35
C ASN A 492 8.51 -10.41 15.49
N LEU A 493 7.40 -11.10 15.71
CA LEU A 493 7.35 -12.19 16.71
C LEU A 493 8.22 -13.37 16.30
N SER A 494 8.35 -13.68 15.01
CA SER A 494 9.29 -14.66 14.50
C SER A 494 10.75 -14.26 14.81
N ARG A 495 11.10 -12.97 14.60
CA ARG A 495 12.43 -12.45 14.96
C ARG A 495 12.71 -12.51 16.45
N LEU A 496 11.70 -12.27 17.28
CA LEU A 496 11.76 -12.45 18.73
C LEU A 496 11.68 -13.93 19.18
N GLN A 497 11.63 -14.87 18.25
CA GLN A 497 11.51 -16.32 18.49
C GLN A 497 10.24 -16.73 19.26
N TYR A 498 9.18 -15.94 19.20
CA TYR A 498 7.85 -16.31 19.73
C TYR A 498 7.07 -17.15 18.71
N TRP A 499 7.65 -18.29 18.32
CA TRP A 499 7.26 -19.09 17.15
C TRP A 499 5.77 -19.40 17.10
N GLY A 500 5.17 -19.88 18.19
CA GLY A 500 3.74 -20.20 18.23
C GLY A 500 2.83 -19.00 17.98
N LYS A 501 3.12 -17.84 18.60
CA LYS A 501 2.34 -16.63 18.37
C LYS A 501 2.57 -16.05 16.97
N ALA A 502 3.81 -16.09 16.50
CA ALA A 502 4.14 -15.70 15.13
C ALA A 502 3.36 -16.55 14.12
N ALA A 503 3.33 -17.88 14.35
CA ALA A 503 2.60 -18.81 13.52
C ALA A 503 1.10 -18.49 13.46
N GLU A 504 0.45 -18.25 14.60
CA GLU A 504 -0.97 -17.87 14.67
C GLU A 504 -1.27 -16.60 13.85
N LEU A 505 -0.46 -15.55 14.01
CA LEU A 505 -0.65 -14.29 13.29
C LEU A 505 -0.35 -14.40 11.81
N LEU A 506 0.70 -15.15 11.43
CA LEU A 506 1.04 -15.40 10.04
C LEU A 506 -0.03 -16.25 9.33
N ASP A 507 -0.63 -17.24 10.02
CA ASP A 507 -1.75 -18.01 9.48
C ASP A 507 -3.01 -17.13 9.28
N VAL A 508 -3.31 -16.23 10.21
CA VAL A 508 -4.36 -15.21 10.04
C VAL A 508 -4.04 -14.31 8.83
N PHE A 509 -2.80 -13.84 8.71
CA PHE A 509 -2.35 -13.03 7.58
C PHE A 509 -2.52 -13.76 6.25
N LEU A 510 -1.99 -14.98 6.13
CA LEU A 510 -2.04 -15.79 4.92
C LEU A 510 -3.47 -16.15 4.49
N SER A 511 -4.37 -16.35 5.46
CA SER A 511 -5.77 -16.64 5.18
C SER A 511 -6.54 -15.39 4.74
N LYS A 512 -6.22 -14.22 5.30
CA LYS A 512 -6.90 -12.96 5.02
C LYS A 512 -6.45 -12.30 3.72
N TYR A 513 -5.18 -12.48 3.34
CA TYR A 513 -4.56 -11.86 2.18
C TYR A 513 -3.89 -12.90 1.25
N PRO A 514 -4.65 -13.85 0.67
CA PRO A 514 -4.09 -14.97 -0.09
C PRO A 514 -3.72 -14.63 -1.53
N ASP A 515 -4.10 -13.46 -2.05
CA ASP A 515 -3.97 -13.07 -3.46
C ASP A 515 -2.53 -12.65 -3.81
N PRO A 516 -1.78 -13.41 -4.64
CA PRO A 516 -0.42 -13.07 -5.03
C PRO A 516 -0.28 -11.75 -5.77
N GLY A 517 -1.32 -11.32 -6.49
CA GLY A 517 -1.30 -10.09 -7.28
C GLY A 517 -1.52 -8.82 -6.45
N LYS A 518 -2.02 -8.95 -5.22
CA LYS A 518 -2.35 -7.82 -4.34
C LYS A 518 -1.53 -7.76 -3.06
N ASN A 519 -0.86 -8.86 -2.70
CA ASN A 519 -0.14 -8.98 -1.44
C ASN A 519 1.36 -9.11 -1.68
N ILE A 520 2.07 -7.98 -1.60
CA ILE A 520 3.53 -7.93 -1.77
C ILE A 520 4.29 -8.63 -0.64
N TYR A 521 3.66 -8.81 0.53
CA TYR A 521 4.27 -9.49 1.69
C TYR A 521 4.06 -11.01 1.67
N LEU A 522 3.28 -11.54 0.73
CA LEU A 522 2.95 -12.96 0.71
C LEU A 522 4.18 -13.88 0.64
N PRO A 523 5.20 -13.63 -0.21
CA PRO A 523 6.40 -14.46 -0.22
C PRO A 523 7.17 -14.43 1.09
N PHE A 524 7.28 -13.26 1.71
CA PHE A 524 7.96 -13.10 3.00
C PHE A 524 7.19 -13.78 4.14
N ALA A 525 5.86 -13.68 4.14
CA ALA A 525 5.02 -14.35 5.13
C ALA A 525 5.07 -15.89 5.00
N LEU A 526 5.17 -16.41 3.79
CA LEU A 526 5.37 -17.85 3.55
C LEU A 526 6.71 -18.31 4.09
N TYR A 527 7.77 -17.53 3.88
CA TYR A 527 9.10 -17.80 4.42
C TYR A 527 9.09 -17.76 5.96
N ASP A 528 8.58 -16.70 6.57
CA ASP A 528 8.53 -16.56 8.03
C ASP A 528 7.68 -17.67 8.67
N ARG A 529 6.57 -18.06 8.01
CA ARG A 529 5.74 -19.17 8.49
C ARG A 529 6.43 -20.53 8.36
N ALA A 530 7.20 -20.72 7.29
CA ALA A 530 8.04 -21.91 7.13
C ALA A 530 9.12 -21.97 8.22
N ASN A 531 9.72 -20.84 8.55
CA ASN A 531 10.70 -20.73 9.63
C ASN A 531 10.09 -21.05 11.01
N CYS A 532 8.85 -20.60 11.27
CA CYS A 532 8.12 -21.00 12.49
C CYS A 532 7.92 -22.51 12.55
N HIS A 533 7.50 -23.14 11.43
CA HIS A 533 7.35 -24.60 11.38
C HIS A 533 8.67 -25.32 11.64
N PHE A 534 9.76 -24.84 11.01
CA PHE A 534 11.09 -25.42 11.22
C PHE A 534 11.55 -25.31 12.68
N ALA A 535 11.35 -24.13 13.28
CA ALA A 535 11.71 -23.92 14.69
C ALA A 535 10.89 -24.76 15.67
N GLU A 536 9.68 -25.18 15.30
CA GLU A 536 8.80 -26.07 16.07
C GLU A 536 8.97 -27.55 15.71
N ASP A 537 9.98 -27.89 14.89
CA ASP A 537 10.28 -29.27 14.44
C ASP A 537 9.17 -29.88 13.57
N GLU A 538 8.38 -29.04 12.90
CA GLU A 538 7.31 -29.42 11.99
C GLU A 538 7.81 -29.37 10.52
N LEU A 539 8.65 -30.35 10.15
CA LEU A 539 9.45 -30.32 8.94
C LEU A 539 8.61 -30.37 7.64
N ASP A 540 7.60 -31.25 7.57
CA ASP A 540 6.75 -31.37 6.38
C ASP A 540 5.89 -30.12 6.15
N PRO A 541 5.23 -29.53 7.15
CA PRO A 541 4.57 -28.22 6.99
C PRO A 541 5.51 -27.11 6.54
N ALA A 542 6.77 -27.07 7.02
CA ALA A 542 7.76 -26.11 6.54
C ALA A 542 8.04 -26.27 5.04
N LEU A 543 8.25 -27.51 4.56
CA LEU A 543 8.44 -27.81 3.14
C LEU A 543 7.24 -27.40 2.27
N VAL A 544 6.03 -27.61 2.76
CA VAL A 544 4.81 -27.21 2.04
C VAL A 544 4.83 -25.69 1.78
N LYS A 545 5.18 -24.88 2.78
CA LYS A 545 5.26 -23.42 2.61
C LYS A 545 6.40 -23.01 1.67
N LEU A 546 7.58 -23.63 1.79
CA LEU A 546 8.74 -23.36 0.96
C LEU A 546 8.51 -23.79 -0.50
N ASN A 547 7.86 -24.92 -0.74
CA ASN A 547 7.50 -25.36 -2.08
C ASN A 547 6.49 -24.44 -2.73
N ARG A 548 5.51 -23.95 -1.97
CA ARG A 548 4.58 -22.93 -2.45
C ARG A 548 5.31 -21.63 -2.81
N LEU A 549 6.22 -21.19 -1.95
CA LEU A 549 7.04 -19.99 -2.19
C LEU A 549 7.87 -20.14 -3.49
N GLU A 550 8.55 -21.27 -3.67
CA GLU A 550 9.37 -21.56 -4.85
C GLU A 550 8.54 -21.60 -6.14
N SER A 551 7.32 -22.17 -6.08
CA SER A 551 6.45 -22.32 -7.25
C SER A 551 5.72 -21.06 -7.64
N GLU A 552 5.21 -20.29 -6.65
CA GLU A 552 4.41 -19.08 -6.91
C GLU A 552 5.27 -17.80 -7.05
N PHE A 553 6.46 -17.77 -6.43
CA PHE A 553 7.31 -16.57 -6.35
C PHE A 553 8.79 -16.84 -6.67
N PRO A 554 9.13 -17.50 -7.78
CA PRO A 554 10.52 -17.91 -8.07
C PRO A 554 11.51 -16.75 -8.21
N THR A 555 11.03 -15.53 -8.45
CA THR A 555 11.86 -14.32 -8.60
C THR A 555 11.87 -13.43 -7.36
N SER A 556 11.17 -13.80 -6.30
CA SER A 556 11.10 -13.01 -5.05
C SER A 556 12.50 -12.82 -4.43
N ASP A 557 12.71 -11.65 -3.84
CA ASP A 557 13.98 -11.30 -3.20
C ASP A 557 14.34 -12.21 -2.02
N ILE A 558 13.36 -12.88 -1.41
CA ILE A 558 13.58 -13.81 -0.30
C ILE A 558 14.06 -15.21 -0.73
N MET A 559 14.14 -15.50 -2.04
CA MET A 559 14.35 -16.87 -2.54
C MET A 559 15.71 -17.46 -2.17
N ASP A 560 16.75 -16.66 -2.11
CA ASP A 560 18.08 -17.12 -1.69
C ASP A 560 18.07 -17.59 -0.22
N MET A 561 17.44 -16.84 0.67
CA MET A 561 17.21 -17.24 2.07
C MET A 561 16.26 -18.44 2.17
N ALA A 562 15.21 -18.49 1.34
CA ALA A 562 14.25 -19.59 1.33
C ALA A 562 14.90 -20.91 0.91
N PHE A 563 15.84 -20.88 -0.02
CA PHE A 563 16.62 -22.05 -0.42
C PHE A 563 17.53 -22.53 0.73
N ASN A 564 18.17 -21.62 1.48
CA ASN A 564 18.93 -22.00 2.67
C ASN A 564 18.03 -22.65 3.72
N LEU A 565 16.88 -22.06 4.01
CA LEU A 565 15.93 -22.66 4.96
C LEU A 565 15.43 -24.04 4.51
N LYS A 566 15.16 -24.19 3.20
CA LYS A 566 14.75 -25.48 2.62
C LYS A 566 15.86 -26.51 2.73
N GLY A 567 17.12 -26.11 2.52
CA GLY A 567 18.29 -26.93 2.79
C GLY A 567 18.35 -27.40 4.25
N ASN A 568 18.11 -26.49 5.21
CA ASN A 568 18.10 -26.80 6.64
C ASN A 568 17.00 -27.81 7.01
N VAL A 569 15.79 -27.66 6.46
CA VAL A 569 14.67 -28.59 6.69
C VAL A 569 15.03 -29.97 6.15
N LEU A 570 15.54 -30.06 4.92
CA LEU A 570 15.95 -31.32 4.29
C LEU A 570 17.11 -31.99 5.05
N GLN A 571 18.08 -31.21 5.51
CA GLN A 571 19.17 -31.73 6.34
C GLN A 571 18.64 -32.33 7.63
N THR A 572 17.65 -31.71 8.27
CA THR A 572 17.04 -32.24 9.50
C THR A 572 16.24 -33.51 9.23
N GLN A 573 15.68 -33.67 8.02
CA GLN A 573 15.05 -34.91 7.55
C GLN A 573 16.04 -36.01 7.14
N GLU A 574 17.34 -35.74 7.25
CA GLU A 574 18.43 -36.62 6.78
C GLU A 574 18.49 -36.78 5.24
N GLU A 575 17.85 -35.84 4.50
CA GLU A 575 17.87 -35.78 3.03
C GLU A 575 19.11 -34.97 2.56
N TRP A 576 20.29 -35.59 2.68
CA TRP A 576 21.59 -34.90 2.55
C TRP A 576 21.90 -34.32 1.17
N ASP A 577 21.65 -35.07 0.08
CA ASP A 577 21.98 -34.63 -1.27
C ASP A 577 21.01 -33.52 -1.77
N PRO A 578 19.68 -33.61 -1.54
CA PRO A 578 18.78 -32.51 -1.79
C PRO A 578 19.12 -31.25 -0.97
N SER A 579 19.52 -31.42 0.28
CA SER A 579 19.94 -30.29 1.12
C SER A 579 21.12 -29.53 0.52
N GLU A 580 22.16 -30.29 0.09
CA GLU A 580 23.34 -29.73 -0.57
C GLU A 580 22.97 -28.96 -1.84
N GLU A 581 22.07 -29.51 -2.65
CA GLU A 581 21.59 -28.85 -3.87
C GLU A 581 20.93 -27.50 -3.58
N TYR A 582 20.09 -27.43 -2.55
CA TYR A 582 19.41 -26.19 -2.18
C TYR A 582 20.37 -25.15 -1.59
N TYR A 583 21.36 -25.53 -0.80
CA TYR A 583 22.39 -24.57 -0.35
C TYR A 583 23.22 -24.02 -1.50
N LYS A 584 23.55 -24.85 -2.51
CA LYS A 584 24.22 -24.39 -3.74
C LYS A 584 23.34 -23.43 -4.56
N LYS A 585 22.06 -23.77 -4.72
CA LYS A 585 21.08 -22.84 -5.36
C LYS A 585 21.01 -21.51 -4.64
N ALA A 586 20.96 -21.52 -3.30
CA ALA A 586 20.98 -20.32 -2.49
C ALA A 586 22.23 -19.49 -2.74
N MET A 587 23.41 -20.11 -2.66
CA MET A 587 24.70 -19.48 -2.87
C MET A 587 24.81 -18.85 -4.27
N GLU A 588 24.44 -19.60 -5.32
CA GLU A 588 24.50 -19.12 -6.69
C GLU A 588 23.52 -17.95 -6.94
N LEU A 589 22.31 -18.01 -6.38
CA LEU A 589 21.34 -16.94 -6.50
C LEU A 589 21.82 -15.69 -5.75
N ALA A 590 22.34 -15.87 -4.54
CA ALA A 590 22.88 -14.79 -3.73
C ALA A 590 24.11 -14.13 -4.38
N LYS A 591 25.01 -14.90 -4.99
CA LYS A 591 26.13 -14.36 -5.79
C LYS A 591 25.65 -13.51 -6.95
N ARG A 592 24.64 -13.94 -7.69
CA ARG A 592 24.06 -13.15 -8.80
C ARG A 592 23.40 -11.85 -8.34
N ARG A 593 22.93 -11.81 -7.10
CA ARG A 593 22.28 -10.64 -6.48
C ARG A 593 23.25 -9.79 -5.66
N GLU A 594 24.51 -10.17 -5.61
CA GLU A 594 25.55 -9.53 -4.78
C GLU A 594 25.20 -9.52 -3.26
N ASN A 595 24.38 -10.49 -2.83
CA ASN A 595 23.98 -10.65 -1.44
C ASN A 595 25.04 -11.43 -0.65
N ASN A 596 26.11 -10.76 -0.27
CA ASN A 596 27.27 -11.36 0.38
C ASN A 596 26.94 -12.01 1.74
N ILE A 597 25.90 -11.54 2.43
CA ILE A 597 25.48 -12.12 3.71
C ILE A 597 24.94 -13.55 3.47
N VAL A 598 24.04 -13.72 2.50
CA VAL A 598 23.47 -15.05 2.18
C VAL A 598 24.50 -15.96 1.53
N VAL A 599 25.48 -15.41 0.76
CA VAL A 599 26.60 -16.22 0.27
C VAL A 599 27.39 -16.80 1.44
N GLY A 600 27.74 -15.98 2.43
CA GLY A 600 28.44 -16.44 3.63
C GLY A 600 27.64 -17.46 4.43
N GLU A 601 26.32 -17.26 4.55
CA GLU A 601 25.40 -18.21 5.19
C GLU A 601 25.38 -19.56 4.47
N SER A 602 25.23 -19.53 3.14
CA SER A 602 25.18 -20.75 2.33
C SER A 602 26.51 -21.54 2.40
N LEU A 603 27.64 -20.81 2.38
CA LEU A 603 28.95 -21.42 2.56
C LEU A 603 29.08 -22.08 3.95
N PHE A 604 28.63 -21.40 4.99
CA PHE A 604 28.58 -21.98 6.35
C PHE A 604 27.77 -23.27 6.38
N TYR A 605 26.56 -23.29 5.79
CA TYR A 605 25.74 -24.50 5.75
C TYR A 605 26.38 -25.62 4.94
N LEU A 606 27.02 -25.31 3.82
CA LEU A 606 27.77 -26.32 3.03
C LEU A 606 28.96 -26.89 3.80
N VAL A 607 29.71 -26.05 4.52
CA VAL A 607 30.79 -26.51 5.39
C VAL A 607 30.25 -27.43 6.48
N GLY A 608 29.16 -27.05 7.12
CA GLY A 608 28.52 -27.83 8.18
C GLY A 608 27.96 -29.18 7.67
N LEU A 609 27.26 -29.14 6.54
CA LEU A 609 26.65 -30.32 5.94
C LEU A 609 27.71 -31.35 5.48
N LEU A 610 28.70 -30.87 4.72
CA LEU A 610 29.75 -31.72 4.14
C LEU A 610 30.81 -32.10 5.19
N GLY A 611 31.11 -31.20 6.14
CA GLY A 611 32.12 -31.36 7.15
C GLY A 611 31.69 -32.17 8.37
N SER A 612 30.42 -32.57 8.49
CA SER A 612 29.93 -33.37 9.60
C SER A 612 30.60 -34.73 9.68
N GLU A 613 30.93 -35.23 10.89
CA GLU A 613 31.55 -36.56 11.09
C GLU A 613 30.68 -37.68 10.57
N LYS A 614 29.37 -37.56 10.72
CA LYS A 614 28.41 -38.60 10.38
C LYS A 614 27.29 -38.04 9.52
N ARG A 615 26.79 -38.88 8.62
CA ARG A 615 25.51 -38.71 7.94
C ARG A 615 24.56 -39.79 8.46
N GLY A 616 23.63 -39.36 9.34
CA GLY A 616 22.80 -40.30 10.10
C GLY A 616 23.65 -41.19 11.01
N LYS A 617 23.60 -42.51 10.82
CA LYS A 617 24.33 -43.49 11.64
C LYS A 617 25.69 -43.92 11.06
N LYS A 618 26.05 -43.42 9.86
CA LYS A 618 27.25 -43.79 9.12
C LYS A 618 28.28 -42.66 9.15
N GLU A 619 29.57 -43.05 9.08
CA GLU A 619 30.63 -42.05 8.85
C GLU A 619 30.43 -41.33 7.51
N ASN A 620 30.75 -40.07 7.49
CA ASN A 620 30.60 -39.24 6.29
C ASN A 620 31.85 -39.39 5.37
N PRO A 621 31.74 -39.99 4.19
CA PRO A 621 32.89 -40.16 3.31
C PRO A 621 33.30 -38.84 2.60
N ARG A 622 32.43 -37.82 2.63
CA ARG A 622 32.58 -36.59 1.87
C ARG A 622 33.13 -35.41 2.68
N VAL A 623 33.64 -35.68 3.90
CA VAL A 623 34.16 -34.63 4.81
C VAL A 623 35.15 -33.68 4.10
N LYS A 624 36.04 -34.22 3.24
CA LYS A 624 37.03 -33.42 2.50
C LYS A 624 36.40 -32.41 1.53
N ASP A 625 35.18 -32.69 1.05
CA ASP A 625 34.48 -31.81 0.10
C ASP A 625 34.05 -30.48 0.76
N ALA A 626 34.06 -30.39 2.08
CA ALA A 626 33.78 -29.16 2.83
C ALA A 626 34.91 -28.10 2.72
N VAL A 627 36.17 -28.57 2.52
CA VAL A 627 37.34 -27.70 2.60
C VAL A 627 37.33 -26.58 1.56
N PRO A 628 37.00 -26.80 0.28
CA PRO A 628 36.92 -25.72 -0.69
C PRO A 628 35.94 -24.59 -0.32
N TYR A 629 34.79 -24.95 0.28
CA TYR A 629 33.80 -23.97 0.72
C TYR A 629 34.26 -23.21 1.98
N TYR A 630 35.00 -23.90 2.86
CA TYR A 630 35.63 -23.25 4.00
C TYR A 630 36.69 -22.24 3.55
N ASP A 631 37.55 -22.64 2.60
CA ASP A 631 38.59 -21.75 2.08
C ASP A 631 38.00 -20.55 1.33
N GLU A 632 36.94 -20.73 0.54
CA GLU A 632 36.19 -19.65 -0.13
C GLU A 632 35.60 -18.69 0.90
N PHE A 633 34.96 -19.22 1.96
CA PHE A 633 34.39 -18.39 3.00
C PHE A 633 35.45 -17.45 3.63
N TRP A 634 36.59 -18.01 4.04
CA TRP A 634 37.61 -17.19 4.71
C TRP A 634 38.37 -16.26 3.78
N LYS A 635 38.48 -16.58 2.52
CA LYS A 635 39.10 -15.73 1.52
C LYS A 635 38.26 -14.50 1.21
N ASP A 636 36.98 -14.69 0.96
CA ASP A 636 36.16 -13.68 0.33
C ASP A 636 35.07 -13.08 1.27
N HIS A 637 34.72 -13.75 2.38
CA HIS A 637 33.58 -13.39 3.23
C HIS A 637 33.88 -13.36 4.72
N GLY A 638 34.92 -14.02 5.20
CA GLY A 638 35.18 -14.27 6.62
C GLY A 638 35.39 -13.04 7.50
N SER A 639 35.88 -11.93 6.94
CA SER A 639 36.16 -10.72 7.73
C SER A 639 34.90 -9.96 8.13
N ALA A 640 33.84 -10.03 7.35
CA ALA A 640 32.60 -9.27 7.54
C ALA A 640 31.36 -10.16 7.82
N SER A 641 31.45 -11.46 7.65
CA SER A 641 30.32 -12.35 7.80
C SER A 641 29.90 -12.54 9.26
N PRO A 642 28.59 -12.45 9.58
CA PRO A 642 28.08 -12.80 10.89
C PRO A 642 28.23 -14.31 11.23
N TYR A 643 28.50 -15.15 10.23
CA TYR A 643 28.65 -16.62 10.37
C TYR A 643 30.08 -17.07 10.62
N LYS A 644 31.04 -16.17 10.86
CA LYS A 644 32.44 -16.53 11.04
C LYS A 644 32.72 -17.49 12.19
N ALA A 645 32.03 -17.31 13.30
CA ALA A 645 32.17 -18.22 14.46
C ALA A 645 31.68 -19.63 14.12
N GLN A 646 30.50 -19.72 13.53
CA GLN A 646 29.89 -20.99 13.17
C GLN A 646 30.69 -21.71 12.07
N THR A 647 31.23 -20.94 11.09
CA THR A 647 32.06 -21.52 10.03
C THR A 647 33.40 -22.01 10.56
N ALA A 648 34.03 -21.28 11.49
CA ALA A 648 35.23 -21.73 12.17
C ALA A 648 35.00 -23.04 12.92
N VAL A 649 33.88 -23.14 13.64
CA VAL A 649 33.47 -24.35 14.36
C VAL A 649 33.21 -25.51 13.41
N ALA A 650 32.44 -25.29 12.34
CA ALA A 650 32.10 -26.30 11.35
C ALA A 650 33.34 -26.80 10.59
N GLY A 651 34.35 -25.94 10.41
CA GLY A 651 35.59 -26.25 9.72
C GLY A 651 36.57 -27.12 10.52
N VAL A 652 36.40 -27.28 11.83
CA VAL A 652 37.37 -28.04 12.68
C VAL A 652 37.53 -29.47 12.18
N HIS A 653 36.45 -30.21 11.99
CA HIS A 653 36.53 -31.63 11.60
C HIS A 653 37.07 -31.79 10.17
N PRO A 654 36.57 -31.12 9.13
CA PRO A 654 37.12 -31.26 7.79
C PRO A 654 38.60 -30.87 7.68
N LEU A 655 39.04 -29.84 8.37
CA LEU A 655 40.45 -29.45 8.38
C LEU A 655 41.31 -30.49 9.11
N THR A 656 40.84 -31.05 10.21
CA THR A 656 41.53 -32.19 10.89
C THR A 656 41.69 -33.36 9.95
N VAL A 657 40.67 -33.76 9.19
CA VAL A 657 40.71 -34.88 8.23
C VAL A 657 41.70 -34.68 7.12
N VAL A 658 41.98 -33.42 6.74
CA VAL A 658 42.99 -33.11 5.70
C VAL A 658 44.37 -32.74 6.27
N GLY A 659 44.58 -32.85 7.58
CA GLY A 659 45.86 -32.55 8.22
C GLY A 659 46.14 -31.06 8.47
N ARG A 660 45.10 -30.20 8.45
CA ARG A 660 45.15 -28.72 8.70
C ARG A 660 44.63 -28.37 10.10
N GLU A 661 44.95 -29.19 11.08
CA GLU A 661 44.41 -29.09 12.45
C GLU A 661 44.90 -27.82 13.19
N GLU A 662 46.19 -27.48 13.02
CA GLU A 662 46.76 -26.26 13.61
C GLU A 662 46.04 -25.02 13.06
N GLU A 663 45.77 -24.97 11.76
CA GLU A 663 45.04 -23.86 11.16
C GLU A 663 43.62 -23.73 11.73
N ALA A 664 42.94 -24.85 12.00
CA ALA A 664 41.61 -24.81 12.61
C ALA A 664 41.66 -24.22 14.03
N LEU A 665 42.66 -24.59 14.83
CA LEU A 665 42.89 -24.05 16.18
C LEU A 665 43.26 -22.56 16.13
N GLU A 666 44.20 -22.16 15.29
CA GLU A 666 44.57 -20.74 15.11
C GLU A 666 43.35 -19.89 14.69
N ARG A 667 42.56 -20.39 13.78
CA ARG A 667 41.35 -19.69 13.32
C ARG A 667 40.33 -19.55 14.42
N LEU A 668 40.04 -20.61 15.17
CA LEU A 668 39.15 -20.53 16.32
C LEU A 668 39.68 -19.58 17.39
N GLN A 669 40.98 -19.64 17.69
CA GLN A 669 41.62 -18.73 18.66
C GLN A 669 41.46 -17.26 18.23
N GLY A 670 41.71 -16.94 16.97
CA GLY A 670 41.53 -15.60 16.42
C GLY A 670 40.07 -15.13 16.49
N VAL A 671 39.14 -16.00 16.13
CA VAL A 671 37.69 -15.70 16.20
C VAL A 671 37.24 -15.50 17.66
N ILE A 672 37.69 -16.34 18.59
CA ILE A 672 37.40 -16.19 20.02
C ILE A 672 37.91 -14.85 20.54
N ALA A 673 39.17 -14.49 20.21
CA ALA A 673 39.78 -13.21 20.64
C ALA A 673 39.01 -12.00 20.08
N GLU A 674 38.59 -12.07 18.81
CA GLU A 674 37.81 -11.01 18.17
C GLU A 674 36.43 -10.86 18.81
N LEU A 675 35.68 -11.98 18.94
CA LEU A 675 34.34 -11.96 19.55
C LEU A 675 34.38 -11.58 21.02
N ALA A 676 35.41 -11.96 21.74
CA ALA A 676 35.61 -11.56 23.15
C ALA A 676 35.70 -10.04 23.31
N SER A 677 36.12 -9.31 22.28
CA SER A 677 36.18 -7.84 22.33
C SER A 677 34.81 -7.16 22.25
N VAL A 678 33.76 -7.91 21.88
CA VAL A 678 32.39 -7.42 21.69
C VAL A 678 31.48 -8.04 22.75
N ALA A 679 30.95 -7.23 23.66
CA ALA A 679 30.06 -7.69 24.72
C ALA A 679 28.83 -8.45 24.14
N GLY A 680 28.55 -9.64 24.64
CA GLY A 680 27.43 -10.46 24.21
C GLY A 680 27.53 -11.02 22.79
N ALA A 681 28.73 -11.13 22.23
CA ALA A 681 28.95 -11.57 20.85
C ALA A 681 28.37 -12.99 20.63
N TYR A 682 27.53 -13.09 19.60
CA TYR A 682 26.92 -14.38 19.21
C TYR A 682 27.97 -15.37 18.69
N GLY A 683 27.90 -16.62 19.18
CA GLY A 683 28.80 -17.70 18.77
C GLY A 683 30.11 -17.82 19.56
N LEU A 684 30.41 -16.92 20.50
CA LEU A 684 31.62 -16.99 21.33
C LEU A 684 31.66 -18.28 22.17
N GLU A 685 30.57 -18.62 22.82
CA GLU A 685 30.44 -19.83 23.64
C GLU A 685 30.70 -21.10 22.81
N GLU A 686 30.10 -21.17 21.62
CA GLU A 686 30.21 -22.31 20.72
C GLU A 686 31.65 -22.45 20.18
N ALA A 687 32.29 -21.33 19.84
CA ALA A 687 33.69 -21.30 19.42
C ALA A 687 34.63 -21.78 20.53
N ILE A 688 34.43 -21.34 21.79
CA ILE A 688 35.20 -21.81 22.94
C ILE A 688 35.01 -23.32 23.16
N ASN A 689 33.77 -23.81 23.12
CA ASN A 689 33.48 -25.25 23.29
C ASN A 689 34.09 -26.09 22.17
N SER A 690 34.11 -25.57 20.93
CA SER A 690 34.73 -26.26 19.81
C SER A 690 36.26 -26.28 19.93
N TYR A 691 36.83 -25.13 20.31
CA TYR A 691 38.26 -25.02 20.59
C TYR A 691 38.69 -26.00 21.69
N THR A 692 37.92 -26.06 22.77
CA THR A 692 38.11 -26.99 23.89
C THR A 692 38.24 -28.42 23.40
N ARG A 693 37.30 -28.91 22.61
CA ARG A 693 37.26 -30.27 22.07
C ARG A 693 38.39 -30.54 21.12
N ALA A 694 38.73 -29.59 20.26
CA ALA A 694 39.83 -29.73 19.31
C ALA A 694 41.19 -29.75 20.02
N TYR A 695 41.42 -28.85 20.99
CA TYR A 695 42.62 -28.79 21.76
C TYR A 695 42.90 -30.07 22.59
N LEU A 696 41.88 -30.62 23.21
CA LEU A 696 41.98 -31.86 24.01
C LEU A 696 42.28 -33.13 23.21
N LYS A 697 42.30 -33.10 21.86
CA LYS A 697 42.75 -34.24 21.07
C LYS A 697 44.23 -34.49 21.23
N ASN A 698 45.03 -33.46 21.39
CA ASN A 698 46.50 -33.51 21.42
C ASN A 698 47.09 -33.00 22.74
N HIS A 699 46.28 -32.51 23.68
CA HIS A 699 46.73 -31.94 24.95
C HIS A 699 45.89 -32.49 26.13
N SER A 700 46.44 -32.41 27.33
CA SER A 700 45.74 -32.83 28.54
C SER A 700 44.75 -31.78 29.05
N GLU A 701 43.89 -32.18 29.97
CA GLU A 701 42.99 -31.25 30.67
C GLU A 701 43.75 -30.22 31.52
N ASP A 702 44.91 -30.62 32.04
CA ASP A 702 45.77 -29.68 32.82
C ASP A 702 46.45 -28.67 31.90
N ASP A 703 46.90 -29.03 30.70
CA ASP A 703 47.43 -28.14 29.72
C ASP A 703 46.34 -27.14 29.25
N LEU A 704 45.12 -27.63 29.05
CA LEU A 704 43.97 -26.78 28.70
C LEU A 704 43.70 -25.77 29.84
N LYS A 705 43.77 -26.21 31.10
CA LYS A 705 43.53 -25.33 32.25
C LYS A 705 44.53 -24.20 32.25
N GLU A 706 45.84 -24.50 32.12
CA GLU A 706 46.90 -23.48 32.07
C GLU A 706 46.71 -22.52 30.88
N HIS A 707 46.38 -23.08 29.72
CA HIS A 707 46.10 -22.28 28.49
C HIS A 707 44.91 -21.34 28.68
N TYR A 708 43.80 -21.80 29.30
CA TYR A 708 42.60 -20.97 29.51
C TYR A 708 42.76 -19.88 30.53
N TYR A 709 43.70 -20.02 31.50
CA TYR A 709 44.05 -18.96 32.40
C TYR A 709 44.89 -17.81 31.73
N ASN A 710 45.52 -18.12 30.59
CA ASN A 710 46.38 -17.22 29.82
C ASN A 710 46.02 -17.20 28.32
N PHE A 711 44.71 -17.25 27.99
CA PHE A 711 44.25 -17.41 26.60
C PHE A 711 44.72 -16.21 25.73
N PRO A 712 45.42 -16.47 24.59
CA PRO A 712 45.98 -15.42 23.76
C PRO A 712 44.86 -14.53 23.16
N GLY A 713 45.07 -13.20 23.26
CA GLY A 713 44.13 -12.23 22.73
C GLY A 713 42.93 -11.88 23.66
N ILE A 714 42.88 -12.47 24.88
CA ILE A 714 41.90 -12.08 25.89
C ILE A 714 42.57 -11.42 27.06
N ASP A 715 42.33 -10.10 27.22
CA ASP A 715 42.91 -9.32 28.30
C ASP A 715 42.35 -9.70 29.69
N ALA A 716 43.18 -9.53 30.73
CA ALA A 716 42.73 -9.77 32.12
C ALA A 716 41.52 -8.92 32.54
N GLY A 717 41.26 -7.81 31.86
CA GLY A 717 40.09 -6.96 32.06
C GLY A 717 38.77 -7.55 31.46
N ASN A 718 38.88 -8.43 30.52
CA ASN A 718 37.69 -9.05 29.87
C ASN A 718 37.13 -10.20 30.72
N LYS A 719 36.45 -9.83 31.79
CA LYS A 719 35.90 -10.79 32.77
C LYS A 719 34.85 -11.72 32.19
N GLU A 720 34.10 -11.26 31.22
CA GLU A 720 33.07 -12.04 30.56
C GLU A 720 33.65 -13.23 29.79
N ALA A 721 34.62 -12.99 28.92
CA ALA A 721 35.30 -14.05 28.17
C ALA A 721 36.07 -14.99 29.07
N GLN A 722 36.75 -14.50 30.08
CA GLN A 722 37.43 -15.33 31.08
C GLN A 722 36.45 -16.26 31.80
N ALA A 723 35.31 -15.78 32.21
CA ALA A 723 34.29 -16.59 32.85
C ALA A 723 33.74 -17.69 31.92
N LEU A 724 33.57 -17.39 30.62
CA LEU A 724 33.16 -18.38 29.60
C LEU A 724 34.22 -19.49 29.45
N LEU A 725 35.49 -19.14 29.38
CA LEU A 725 36.58 -20.13 29.36
C LEU A 725 36.57 -21.03 30.60
N ARG A 726 36.30 -20.48 31.83
CA ARG A 726 36.14 -21.26 33.04
C ARG A 726 34.95 -22.24 32.98
N ILE A 727 33.81 -21.78 32.41
CA ILE A 727 32.64 -22.66 32.27
C ILE A 727 32.92 -23.79 31.25
N ALA A 728 33.65 -23.51 30.19
CA ALA A 728 34.05 -24.53 29.22
C ALA A 728 34.95 -25.60 29.91
N LEU A 729 35.91 -25.15 30.69
CA LEU A 729 36.76 -26.07 31.49
C LEU A 729 35.95 -26.87 32.50
N ILE A 730 34.99 -26.29 33.20
CA ILE A 730 34.07 -27.01 34.11
C ILE A 730 33.35 -28.10 33.35
N THR A 731 32.85 -27.80 32.14
CA THR A 731 32.12 -28.78 31.31
C THR A 731 32.99 -29.96 30.94
N VAL A 732 34.27 -29.78 30.66
CA VAL A 732 35.24 -30.87 30.41
C VAL A 732 35.32 -31.81 31.61
N PHE A 733 35.50 -31.29 32.83
CA PHE A 733 35.55 -32.12 34.01
C PHE A 733 34.21 -32.78 34.40
N GLU A 734 33.05 -32.12 34.10
CA GLU A 734 31.73 -32.75 34.26
C GLU A 734 31.57 -33.95 33.30
N GLU A 735 32.03 -33.82 32.03
CA GLU A 735 32.01 -34.91 31.04
C GLU A 735 32.92 -36.05 31.46
N LYS A 736 34.13 -35.73 31.96
CA LYS A 736 35.07 -36.70 32.50
C LYS A 736 34.47 -37.47 33.68
N GLY A 737 33.79 -36.77 34.59
CA GLY A 737 33.10 -37.40 35.71
C GLY A 737 31.97 -38.35 35.28
N LYS A 738 31.17 -37.92 34.28
CA LYS A 738 30.10 -38.74 33.68
C LYS A 738 30.66 -39.98 32.96
N LYS A 739 31.81 -39.87 32.30
CA LYS A 739 32.48 -40.98 31.62
C LYS A 739 33.02 -41.96 32.66
N ALA A 740 33.72 -41.48 33.68
CA ALA A 740 34.23 -42.28 34.79
C ALA A 740 33.12 -43.03 35.52
N ASP A 741 31.95 -42.42 35.68
CA ASP A 741 30.76 -43.06 36.29
C ASP A 741 30.23 -44.21 35.46
N LYS A 742 30.18 -44.05 34.12
CA LYS A 742 29.77 -45.11 33.19
C LYS A 742 30.78 -46.26 33.14
N GLU A 743 32.05 -45.95 33.33
CA GLU A 743 33.15 -46.89 33.36
C GLU A 743 33.39 -47.50 34.76
N GLU A 744 32.51 -47.17 35.72
CA GLU A 744 32.60 -47.62 37.12
C GLU A 744 33.91 -47.23 37.83
N ASN A 745 34.61 -46.18 37.31
CA ASN A 745 35.87 -45.68 37.87
C ASN A 745 35.59 -44.63 38.97
N ALA A 746 35.33 -45.11 40.18
CA ALA A 746 34.97 -44.28 41.32
C ALA A 746 36.06 -43.29 41.76
N LYS A 747 37.34 -43.55 41.46
CA LYS A 747 38.45 -42.68 41.79
C LYS A 747 38.46 -41.47 40.86
N GLU A 748 38.46 -41.70 39.57
CA GLU A 748 38.50 -40.64 38.53
C GLU A 748 37.24 -39.81 38.60
N LYS A 749 36.07 -40.40 38.89
CA LYS A 749 34.83 -39.64 39.13
C LYS A 749 34.98 -38.67 40.29
N ARG A 750 35.51 -39.08 41.41
CA ARG A 750 35.75 -38.22 42.61
C ARG A 750 36.74 -37.09 42.30
N GLU A 751 37.78 -37.38 41.55
CA GLU A 751 38.78 -36.38 41.13
C GLU A 751 38.15 -35.33 40.22
N ALA A 752 37.37 -35.77 39.23
CA ALA A 752 36.63 -34.87 38.32
C ALA A 752 35.57 -34.03 39.06
N ASP A 753 34.74 -34.67 39.92
CA ASP A 753 33.73 -33.97 40.70
C ASP A 753 34.37 -32.95 41.69
N SER A 754 35.54 -33.26 42.25
CA SER A 754 36.29 -32.35 43.07
C SER A 754 36.81 -31.13 42.30
N MET A 755 37.30 -31.34 41.06
CA MET A 755 37.78 -30.27 40.21
C MET A 755 36.62 -29.37 39.78
N VAL A 756 35.46 -29.91 39.38
CA VAL A 756 34.24 -29.14 39.10
C VAL A 756 33.87 -28.23 40.25
N LYS A 757 33.90 -28.76 41.49
CA LYS A 757 33.61 -28.01 42.69
C LYS A 757 34.60 -26.85 42.91
N VAL A 758 35.93 -27.08 42.73
CA VAL A 758 36.95 -26.06 42.82
C VAL A 758 36.75 -24.97 41.81
N LEU A 759 36.55 -25.32 40.52
CA LEU A 759 36.37 -24.36 39.44
C LEU A 759 35.12 -23.49 39.58
N PHE A 760 33.98 -24.06 40.04
CA PHE A 760 32.79 -23.26 40.36
C PHE A 760 33.01 -22.31 41.53
N GLN A 761 33.82 -22.79 42.57
CA GLN A 761 34.15 -21.93 43.69
C GLN A 761 35.07 -20.77 43.25
N ASP A 762 36.05 -21.04 42.38
CA ASP A 762 36.94 -20.01 41.83
C ASP A 762 36.13 -19.03 41.01
N LEU A 763 35.23 -19.49 40.13
CA LEU A 763 34.33 -18.65 39.32
C LEU A 763 33.48 -17.72 40.22
N LYS A 764 32.94 -18.29 41.31
CA LYS A 764 32.14 -17.50 42.27
C LYS A 764 32.98 -16.47 43.04
N ASN A 765 34.24 -16.76 43.37
CA ASN A 765 35.09 -15.87 44.12
C ASN A 765 35.76 -14.77 43.27
N GLU A 766 36.08 -15.10 42.01
CA GLU A 766 36.81 -14.21 41.10
C GLU A 766 35.89 -13.20 40.40
N PHE A 767 34.60 -13.56 40.17
CA PHE A 767 33.70 -12.75 39.34
C PHE A 767 32.44 -12.34 40.10
N GLN A 768 32.07 -11.07 39.95
CA GLN A 768 30.81 -10.55 40.47
C GLN A 768 29.66 -10.78 39.44
N PRO A 769 28.39 -10.99 39.86
CA PRO A 769 27.27 -11.25 38.96
C PRO A 769 27.14 -10.27 37.80
N PRO A 770 27.36 -8.94 37.94
CA PRO A 770 27.29 -8.02 36.79
C PRO A 770 28.35 -8.25 35.71
N GLN A 771 29.43 -8.94 36.01
CA GLN A 771 30.55 -9.24 35.10
C GLN A 771 30.38 -10.52 34.32
N LEU A 772 29.33 -11.30 34.61
CA LEU A 772 29.06 -12.61 34.03
C LEU A 772 28.00 -12.51 32.92
N THR A 773 28.12 -13.31 31.87
CA THR A 773 27.07 -13.47 30.88
C THR A 773 25.83 -14.14 31.49
N ASN A 774 24.66 -13.97 30.85
CA ASN A 774 23.45 -14.66 31.29
C ASN A 774 23.63 -16.19 31.33
N TYR A 775 24.38 -16.75 30.38
CA TYR A 775 24.73 -18.15 30.34
C TYR A 775 25.51 -18.59 31.60
N VAL A 776 26.60 -17.86 31.91
CA VAL A 776 27.42 -18.18 33.10
C VAL A 776 26.61 -18.03 34.39
N LEU A 777 25.78 -16.99 34.49
CA LEU A 777 24.87 -16.79 35.61
C LEU A 777 23.90 -17.96 35.81
N VAL A 778 23.31 -18.44 34.74
CA VAL A 778 22.41 -19.62 34.80
C VAL A 778 23.16 -20.86 35.17
N ARG A 779 24.34 -21.14 34.56
CA ARG A 779 25.17 -22.33 34.90
C ARG A 779 25.58 -22.34 36.35
N LEU A 780 26.00 -21.19 36.90
CA LEU A 780 26.38 -21.07 38.30
C LEU A 780 25.15 -21.20 39.21
N GLY A 781 24.04 -20.65 38.83
CA GLY A 781 22.75 -20.81 39.50
C GLY A 781 22.31 -22.27 39.56
N ASP A 782 22.38 -23.00 38.46
CA ASP A 782 22.05 -24.43 38.38
C ASP A 782 22.95 -25.29 39.28
N TYR A 783 24.27 -25.03 39.23
CA TYR A 783 25.20 -25.71 40.12
C TYR A 783 24.88 -25.48 41.61
N LEU A 784 24.62 -24.22 41.98
CA LEU A 784 24.31 -23.87 43.39
C LEU A 784 22.98 -24.47 43.83
N ARG A 785 22.00 -24.58 42.95
CA ARG A 785 20.69 -25.19 43.21
C ARG A 785 20.83 -26.71 43.44
N GLU A 786 21.61 -27.39 42.62
CA GLU A 786 21.64 -28.84 42.60
C GLU A 786 22.72 -29.44 43.51
N MET A 787 23.86 -28.80 43.60
CA MET A 787 25.05 -29.39 44.26
C MET A 787 25.35 -28.83 45.66
N THR A 788 24.60 -27.87 46.13
CA THR A 788 24.87 -27.29 47.46
C THR A 788 23.76 -27.57 48.48
N SER A 789 24.14 -27.54 49.76
CA SER A 789 23.16 -27.64 50.86
C SER A 789 22.29 -26.38 51.01
N THR A 790 22.62 -25.33 50.30
CA THR A 790 21.95 -24.01 50.34
C THR A 790 21.50 -23.52 48.98
N PRO A 791 20.50 -24.23 48.33
CA PRO A 791 20.08 -23.90 46.95
C PRO A 791 19.57 -22.47 46.78
N ARG A 792 19.19 -21.81 47.86
CA ARG A 792 18.74 -20.40 47.86
C ARG A 792 19.83 -19.40 47.44
N GLN A 793 21.09 -19.73 47.51
CA GLN A 793 22.17 -18.89 46.98
C GLN A 793 22.04 -18.68 45.46
N ALA A 794 21.46 -19.61 44.73
CA ALA A 794 21.21 -19.47 43.30
C ALA A 794 20.24 -18.35 42.93
N LEU A 795 19.39 -17.91 43.89
CA LEU A 795 18.38 -16.87 43.62
C LEU A 795 18.98 -15.55 43.17
N SER A 796 20.15 -15.17 43.70
CA SER A 796 20.81 -13.92 43.31
C SER A 796 21.26 -13.92 41.85
N TYR A 797 21.76 -15.04 41.36
CA TYR A 797 22.23 -15.21 39.99
C TYR A 797 21.06 -15.24 39.02
N TYR A 798 20.01 -16.01 39.27
CA TYR A 798 18.82 -16.04 38.42
C TYR A 798 18.09 -14.69 38.38
N ASN A 799 18.00 -13.97 39.53
CA ASN A 799 17.37 -12.64 39.58
C ASN A 799 18.16 -11.63 38.77
N GLU A 800 19.50 -11.73 38.70
CA GLU A 800 20.32 -10.86 37.88
C GLU A 800 20.01 -11.07 36.40
N VAL A 801 19.85 -12.32 35.92
CA VAL A 801 19.43 -12.60 34.53
C VAL A 801 18.05 -12.01 34.24
N VAL A 802 17.11 -12.17 35.16
CA VAL A 802 15.72 -11.68 34.95
C VAL A 802 15.68 -10.14 34.95
N ARG A 803 16.58 -9.47 35.65
CA ARG A 803 16.66 -8.00 35.74
C ARG A 803 17.24 -7.34 34.47
N ARG A 804 18.07 -8.05 33.71
CA ARG A 804 18.74 -7.52 32.53
C ARG A 804 17.78 -7.31 31.37
N GLU A 805 18.09 -6.39 30.47
CA GLU A 805 17.35 -6.18 29.21
C GLU A 805 17.57 -7.32 28.22
N ASP A 806 18.79 -7.91 28.23
CA ASP A 806 19.10 -9.12 27.45
C ASP A 806 18.17 -10.28 27.85
N GLN A 807 17.39 -10.75 26.90
CA GLN A 807 16.41 -11.82 27.10
C GLN A 807 17.03 -13.22 27.05
N SER A 808 18.32 -13.35 26.68
CA SER A 808 18.99 -14.65 26.60
C SER A 808 18.98 -15.35 27.95
N TYR A 809 18.67 -16.65 27.95
CA TYR A 809 18.57 -17.49 29.14
C TYR A 809 17.55 -17.07 30.21
N ARG A 810 16.72 -16.03 29.96
CA ARG A 810 15.74 -15.54 30.92
C ARG A 810 14.70 -16.59 31.30
N PHE A 811 14.29 -17.42 30.37
CA PHE A 811 13.36 -18.52 30.66
C PHE A 811 14.01 -19.60 31.52
N ASN A 812 15.28 -19.90 31.28
CA ASN A 812 16.06 -20.82 32.14
C ASN A 812 16.15 -20.31 33.58
N ALA A 813 16.48 -19.04 33.76
CA ALA A 813 16.52 -18.39 35.07
C ALA A 813 15.15 -18.42 35.77
N ASN A 814 14.07 -18.11 35.02
CA ASN A 814 12.72 -18.18 35.60
C ASN A 814 12.31 -19.60 35.99
N PHE A 815 12.74 -20.65 35.26
CA PHE A 815 12.55 -22.02 35.68
C PHE A 815 13.35 -22.32 36.95
N GLY A 816 14.62 -21.89 37.03
CA GLY A 816 15.44 -22.05 38.23
C GLY A 816 14.86 -21.35 39.46
N LEU A 817 14.35 -20.13 39.30
CA LEU A 817 13.63 -19.40 40.35
C LEU A 817 12.37 -20.19 40.80
N ALA A 818 11.58 -20.66 39.83
CA ALA A 818 10.35 -21.35 40.10
C ALA A 818 10.59 -22.71 40.81
N ASP A 819 11.68 -23.38 40.47
CA ASP A 819 12.07 -24.63 41.13
C ASP A 819 12.38 -24.42 42.63
N ILE A 820 13.18 -23.36 42.95
CA ILE A 820 13.54 -23.09 44.36
C ILE A 820 12.34 -22.52 45.15
N LEU A 821 11.62 -21.59 44.58
CA LEU A 821 10.52 -20.88 45.26
C LEU A 821 9.24 -21.74 45.31
N GLY A 822 9.04 -22.63 44.33
CA GLY A 822 7.91 -23.56 44.27
C GLY A 822 7.93 -24.62 45.37
N ASP A 823 9.14 -25.04 45.80
CA ASP A 823 9.32 -26.00 46.85
C ASP A 823 9.30 -25.39 48.27
N SER A 824 9.26 -24.06 48.36
CA SER A 824 9.16 -23.34 49.64
C SER A 824 7.88 -23.68 50.39
N GLN A 825 7.94 -23.61 51.75
CA GLN A 825 6.72 -23.66 52.54
C GLN A 825 5.93 -22.37 52.58
N SER A 826 6.53 -21.23 52.11
CA SER A 826 5.89 -19.94 52.10
C SER A 826 4.89 -19.82 50.93
N PRO A 827 3.59 -19.55 51.21
CA PRO A 827 2.61 -19.26 50.15
C PRO A 827 2.98 -18.09 49.23
N ALA A 828 3.68 -17.04 49.77
CA ALA A 828 4.10 -15.89 49.03
C ALA A 828 5.24 -16.26 48.03
N GLU A 829 6.17 -17.12 48.43
CA GLU A 829 7.23 -17.62 47.53
C GLU A 829 6.67 -18.51 46.45
N LYS A 830 5.75 -19.44 46.79
CA LYS A 830 4.99 -20.23 45.81
C LYS A 830 4.25 -19.34 44.80
N GLN A 831 3.70 -18.20 45.24
CA GLN A 831 3.06 -17.24 44.31
C GLN A 831 4.08 -16.60 43.38
N LYS A 832 5.27 -16.23 43.86
CA LYS A 832 6.36 -15.74 43.01
C LYS A 832 6.78 -16.78 41.97
N ALA A 833 6.87 -18.06 42.38
CA ALA A 833 7.15 -19.14 41.44
C ALA A 833 6.07 -19.27 40.36
N VAL A 834 4.80 -19.19 40.72
CA VAL A 834 3.71 -19.19 39.75
C VAL A 834 3.83 -17.99 38.80
N ASN A 835 4.14 -16.78 39.29
CA ASN A 835 4.29 -15.60 38.46
C ASN A 835 5.46 -15.73 37.46
N SER A 836 6.60 -16.30 37.88
CA SER A 836 7.73 -16.59 36.98
C SER A 836 7.34 -17.59 35.89
N LEU A 837 6.59 -18.63 36.22
CA LEU A 837 6.11 -19.62 35.27
C LEU A 837 5.01 -19.05 34.33
N GLU A 838 4.14 -18.17 34.83
CA GLU A 838 3.17 -17.47 34.01
C GLU A 838 3.86 -16.59 32.96
N HIS A 839 4.97 -15.94 33.34
CA HIS A 839 5.76 -15.20 32.37
C HIS A 839 6.30 -16.12 31.27
N ILE A 840 6.80 -17.32 31.61
CA ILE A 840 7.26 -18.30 30.63
C ILE A 840 6.07 -18.78 29.79
N PHE A 841 4.96 -19.16 30.39
CA PHE A 841 3.78 -19.65 29.68
C PHE A 841 3.27 -18.65 28.64
N LYS A 842 3.24 -17.36 29.00
CA LYS A 842 2.81 -16.29 28.07
C LYS A 842 3.81 -15.98 26.97
N ASN A 843 5.11 -15.99 27.30
CA ASN A 843 6.14 -15.35 26.48
C ASN A 843 7.19 -16.29 25.90
N ALA A 844 7.28 -17.57 26.38
CA ALA A 844 8.30 -18.47 25.85
C ALA A 844 8.10 -18.73 24.35
N PRO A 845 9.19 -18.75 23.56
CA PRO A 845 9.12 -18.96 22.13
C PRO A 845 8.69 -20.40 21.77
N GLN A 846 9.12 -21.38 22.58
CA GLN A 846 8.92 -22.78 22.29
C GLN A 846 7.69 -23.36 23.01
N LYS A 847 6.88 -24.10 22.30
CA LYS A 847 5.71 -24.81 22.83
C LYS A 847 6.08 -25.75 24.00
N LYS A 848 7.21 -26.45 23.90
CA LYS A 848 7.73 -27.33 24.95
C LYS A 848 7.98 -26.58 26.27
N GLN A 849 8.46 -25.35 26.21
CA GLN A 849 8.67 -24.49 27.39
C GLN A 849 7.34 -24.05 28.02
N LYS A 850 6.38 -23.65 27.19
CA LYS A 850 5.02 -23.30 27.65
C LYS A 850 4.32 -24.47 28.29
N GLU A 851 4.40 -25.65 27.68
CA GLU A 851 3.84 -26.89 28.22
C GLU A 851 4.42 -27.21 29.58
N ARG A 852 5.76 -27.17 29.73
CA ARG A 852 6.44 -27.40 31.01
C ARG A 852 6.04 -26.34 32.05
N ALA A 853 5.94 -25.08 31.64
CA ALA A 853 5.56 -24.03 32.59
C ALA A 853 4.13 -24.22 33.12
N LEU A 854 3.15 -24.48 32.24
CA LEU A 854 1.77 -24.69 32.66
C LEU A 854 1.62 -25.94 33.54
N TYR A 855 2.31 -27.04 33.23
CA TYR A 855 2.37 -28.21 34.08
C TYR A 855 2.90 -27.87 35.48
N ARG A 856 4.00 -27.12 35.59
CA ARG A 856 4.59 -26.72 36.88
C ARG A 856 3.65 -25.78 37.65
N ILE A 857 2.95 -24.87 36.98
CA ILE A 857 1.92 -23.99 37.58
C ILE A 857 0.85 -24.87 38.27
N VAL A 858 0.30 -25.85 37.56
CA VAL A 858 -0.73 -26.76 38.09
C VAL A 858 -0.22 -27.48 39.31
N GLY A 859 1.03 -27.99 39.28
CA GLY A 859 1.65 -28.67 40.42
C GLY A 859 1.83 -27.76 41.65
N ILE A 860 2.34 -26.53 41.46
CA ILE A 860 2.55 -25.58 42.56
C ILE A 860 1.20 -25.15 43.16
N LEU A 861 0.18 -24.89 42.33
CA LEU A 861 -1.16 -24.56 42.77
C LEU A 861 -1.78 -25.72 43.62
N GLY A 862 -1.56 -26.98 43.18
CA GLY A 862 -1.94 -28.15 43.96
C GLY A 862 -1.26 -28.19 45.32
N ALA A 863 0.05 -27.90 45.39
CA ALA A 863 0.79 -27.80 46.63
C ALA A 863 0.38 -26.63 47.53
N LYS A 864 -0.19 -25.57 46.93
CA LYS A 864 -0.87 -24.44 47.65
C LYS A 864 -2.27 -24.82 48.10
N LYS A 865 -2.83 -25.92 47.65
CA LYS A 865 -4.23 -26.32 47.84
C LYS A 865 -5.25 -25.33 47.21
N ASP A 866 -4.88 -24.63 46.19
CA ASP A 866 -5.73 -23.69 45.43
C ASP A 866 -6.48 -24.47 44.33
N TRP A 867 -7.44 -25.28 44.77
CA TRP A 867 -8.09 -26.28 43.91
C TRP A 867 -8.94 -25.70 42.80
N ASP A 868 -9.43 -24.46 42.96
CA ASP A 868 -10.17 -23.74 41.89
C ASP A 868 -9.25 -23.36 40.74
N LEU A 869 -8.08 -22.79 41.05
CA LEU A 869 -7.08 -22.47 40.04
C LEU A 869 -6.46 -23.72 39.42
N VAL A 870 -6.26 -24.82 40.22
CA VAL A 870 -5.84 -26.11 39.68
C VAL A 870 -6.81 -26.59 38.63
N THR A 871 -8.13 -26.53 38.90
CA THR A 871 -9.16 -26.97 37.95
C THR A 871 -9.07 -26.14 36.64
N THR A 872 -8.94 -24.83 36.75
CA THR A 872 -8.89 -23.93 35.61
C THR A 872 -7.64 -24.18 34.76
N ARG A 873 -6.47 -24.21 35.39
CA ARG A 873 -5.19 -24.38 34.69
C ARG A 873 -4.98 -25.80 34.14
N ALA A 874 -5.47 -26.82 34.83
CA ALA A 874 -5.42 -28.18 34.34
C ALA A 874 -6.33 -28.38 33.11
N LYS A 875 -7.52 -27.75 33.08
CA LYS A 875 -8.38 -27.74 31.89
C LYS A 875 -7.69 -27.01 30.74
N GLU A 876 -7.11 -25.84 30.97
CA GLU A 876 -6.35 -25.11 29.97
C GLU A 876 -5.24 -25.96 29.35
N TYR A 877 -4.46 -26.69 30.18
CA TYR A 877 -3.44 -27.61 29.69
C TYR A 877 -4.03 -28.69 28.79
N LEU A 878 -5.08 -29.39 29.27
CA LEU A 878 -5.66 -30.55 28.57
C LEU A 878 -6.42 -30.18 27.31
N THR A 879 -6.84 -28.92 27.15
CA THR A 879 -7.50 -28.40 25.94
C THR A 879 -6.54 -27.67 24.98
N THR A 880 -5.31 -27.36 25.40
CA THR A 880 -4.33 -26.72 24.55
C THR A 880 -3.78 -27.72 23.54
N GLU A 881 -3.93 -27.43 22.26
CA GLU A 881 -3.49 -28.29 21.19
C GLU A 881 -1.98 -28.56 21.26
N GLY A 882 -1.60 -29.84 21.17
CA GLY A 882 -0.22 -30.28 21.18
C GLY A 882 0.43 -30.39 22.56
N PHE A 883 -0.27 -30.08 23.68
CA PHE A 883 0.22 -30.35 25.01
C PHE A 883 -0.11 -31.80 25.38
N ARG A 884 0.90 -32.65 25.45
CA ARG A 884 0.73 -34.09 25.69
C ARG A 884 1.69 -34.67 26.71
N ARG A 885 2.88 -34.05 26.89
CA ARG A 885 3.98 -34.65 27.67
C ARG A 885 3.63 -34.92 29.13
N TYR A 886 2.86 -34.05 29.77
CA TYR A 886 2.48 -34.12 31.18
C TYR A 886 0.96 -34.34 31.35
N ALA A 887 0.27 -34.77 30.31
CA ALA A 887 -1.19 -34.88 30.32
C ALA A 887 -1.71 -35.85 31.36
N ALA A 888 -0.99 -36.93 31.64
CA ALA A 888 -1.35 -37.91 32.67
C ALA A 888 -1.33 -37.30 34.07
N GLU A 889 -0.26 -36.60 34.42
CA GLU A 889 -0.08 -35.94 35.71
C GLU A 889 -1.10 -34.80 35.88
N VAL A 890 -1.33 -34.05 34.83
CA VAL A 890 -2.30 -32.93 34.86
C VAL A 890 -3.73 -33.48 34.98
N SER A 891 -4.09 -34.55 34.27
CA SER A 891 -5.38 -35.22 34.41
C SER A 891 -5.60 -35.71 35.84
N PHE A 892 -4.55 -36.25 36.45
CA PHE A 892 -4.61 -36.71 37.84
C PHE A 892 -4.82 -35.54 38.80
N LEU A 893 -4.10 -34.43 38.64
CA LEU A 893 -4.27 -33.22 39.46
C LEU A 893 -5.66 -32.60 39.25
N LEU A 894 -6.20 -32.62 38.03
CA LEU A 894 -7.57 -32.19 37.76
C LEU A 894 -8.56 -33.08 38.55
N SER A 895 -8.38 -34.37 38.53
CA SER A 895 -9.25 -35.31 39.28
C SER A 895 -9.17 -35.04 40.77
N GLN A 896 -7.96 -34.84 41.32
CA GLN A 896 -7.76 -34.44 42.70
C GLN A 896 -8.45 -33.12 43.05
N SER A 897 -8.42 -32.15 42.11
CA SER A 897 -9.05 -30.86 42.36
C SER A 897 -10.57 -30.97 42.54
N TYR A 898 -11.23 -31.80 41.73
CA TYR A 898 -12.65 -32.08 41.89
C TYR A 898 -12.95 -32.79 43.23
N ASP A 899 -12.14 -33.80 43.57
CA ASP A 899 -12.29 -34.54 44.81
C ASP A 899 -12.13 -33.63 46.05
N LYS A 900 -11.10 -32.80 46.07
CA LYS A 900 -10.81 -31.87 47.16
C LYS A 900 -11.84 -30.71 47.30
N ARG A 901 -12.52 -30.41 46.23
CA ARG A 901 -13.63 -29.43 46.22
C ARG A 901 -14.97 -30.08 46.54
N GLY A 902 -15.01 -31.38 46.81
CA GLY A 902 -16.23 -32.13 47.15
C GLY A 902 -17.15 -32.41 45.94
N MET A 903 -16.66 -32.19 44.71
CA MET A 903 -17.39 -32.44 43.45
C MET A 903 -17.29 -33.94 43.11
N ARG A 904 -17.99 -34.77 43.90
CA ARG A 904 -17.83 -36.26 43.88
C ARG A 904 -18.05 -36.83 42.48
N GLU A 905 -19.12 -36.49 41.82
CA GLU A 905 -19.43 -37.04 40.48
C GLU A 905 -18.38 -36.67 39.44
N ASP A 906 -17.98 -35.36 39.40
CA ASP A 906 -16.92 -34.91 38.51
C ASP A 906 -15.57 -35.59 38.82
N ALA A 907 -15.28 -35.83 40.12
CA ALA A 907 -14.09 -36.55 40.56
C ALA A 907 -14.11 -38.00 40.06
N ILE A 908 -15.22 -38.71 40.23
CA ILE A 908 -15.39 -40.12 39.77
C ILE A 908 -15.15 -40.17 38.24
N VAL A 909 -15.81 -39.32 37.49
CA VAL A 909 -15.66 -39.25 36.02
C VAL A 909 -14.21 -38.94 35.63
N SER A 910 -13.62 -37.93 36.25
CA SER A 910 -12.27 -37.46 35.91
C SER A 910 -11.20 -38.49 36.24
N TYR A 911 -11.25 -39.12 37.44
CA TYR A 911 -10.33 -40.21 37.79
C TYR A 911 -10.51 -41.45 36.91
N ASN A 912 -11.78 -41.76 36.56
CA ASN A 912 -12.05 -42.90 35.68
C ASN A 912 -11.46 -42.66 34.27
N ASN A 913 -11.61 -41.47 33.73
CA ASN A 913 -11.00 -41.09 32.47
C ASN A 913 -9.46 -41.10 32.53
N THR A 914 -8.88 -40.64 33.67
CA THR A 914 -7.43 -40.60 33.86
C THR A 914 -6.82 -42.02 33.82
N TRP A 915 -7.35 -42.99 34.60
CA TRP A 915 -6.81 -44.33 34.59
C TRP A 915 -7.03 -45.05 33.25
N ALA A 916 -8.20 -44.84 32.62
CA ALA A 916 -8.52 -45.44 31.33
C ALA A 916 -7.61 -44.94 30.20
N SER A 917 -7.33 -43.64 30.18
CA SER A 917 -6.47 -43.03 29.15
C SER A 917 -4.98 -43.35 29.36
N TYR A 918 -4.55 -43.61 30.63
CA TYR A 918 -3.15 -43.76 30.98
C TYR A 918 -2.88 -45.09 31.73
N THR A 919 -3.58 -46.16 31.35
CA THR A 919 -3.55 -47.48 32.01
C THR A 919 -2.12 -48.00 32.21
N GLY A 920 -1.22 -47.80 31.23
CA GLY A 920 0.17 -48.24 31.31
C GLY A 920 1.06 -47.44 32.27
N LEU A 921 0.64 -46.24 32.67
CA LEU A 921 1.37 -45.39 33.64
C LEU A 921 0.88 -45.69 35.05
N ILE A 922 1.34 -46.79 35.65
CA ILE A 922 0.85 -47.30 36.93
C ILE A 922 0.93 -46.27 38.06
N ARG A 923 1.96 -45.46 38.09
CA ARG A 923 2.12 -44.36 39.08
C ARG A 923 0.94 -43.36 39.09
N ILE A 924 0.17 -43.26 38.01
CA ILE A 924 -0.99 -42.36 37.83
C ILE A 924 -2.29 -43.18 37.83
N SER A 925 -2.33 -44.26 37.07
CA SER A 925 -3.55 -45.05 36.88
C SER A 925 -3.97 -45.83 38.16
N ALA A 926 -3.02 -46.37 38.94
CA ALA A 926 -3.35 -47.10 40.17
C ALA A 926 -3.93 -46.19 41.27
N PRO A 927 -3.32 -45.01 41.60
CA PRO A 927 -3.96 -44.10 42.57
C PRO A 927 -5.30 -43.53 42.05
N SER A 928 -5.44 -43.32 40.75
CA SER A 928 -6.72 -42.88 40.16
C SER A 928 -7.78 -43.95 40.33
N MET A 929 -7.46 -45.22 40.05
CA MET A 929 -8.35 -46.36 40.20
C MET A 929 -8.74 -46.58 41.67
N LYS A 930 -7.76 -46.56 42.57
CA LYS A 930 -8.04 -46.67 44.00
C LYS A 930 -9.06 -45.63 44.43
N ARG A 931 -8.86 -44.38 44.04
CA ARG A 931 -9.76 -43.30 44.47
C ARG A 931 -11.15 -43.36 43.82
N VAL A 932 -11.27 -43.78 42.56
CA VAL A 932 -12.56 -44.10 41.96
C VAL A 932 -13.32 -45.14 42.75
N MET A 933 -12.64 -46.25 43.06
CA MET A 933 -13.26 -47.33 43.84
C MET A 933 -13.77 -46.85 45.20
N GLU A 934 -12.96 -46.05 45.92
CA GLU A 934 -13.34 -45.43 47.18
C GLU A 934 -14.54 -44.50 47.02
N LEU A 935 -14.53 -43.56 46.09
CA LEU A 935 -15.59 -42.57 45.88
C LEU A 935 -16.92 -43.21 45.45
N VAL A 936 -16.87 -44.25 44.60
CA VAL A 936 -18.06 -44.98 44.17
C VAL A 936 -18.59 -45.81 45.36
N TRP A 937 -17.71 -46.46 46.13
CA TRP A 937 -18.09 -47.19 47.31
C TRP A 937 -18.75 -46.29 48.38
N GLU A 938 -18.15 -45.16 48.69
CA GLU A 938 -18.65 -44.13 49.61
C GLU A 938 -19.96 -43.48 49.19
N ARG A 939 -20.23 -43.44 47.90
CA ARG A 939 -21.47 -42.89 47.32
C ARG A 939 -22.68 -43.80 47.76
N ASN A 940 -22.47 -45.10 47.77
CA ASN A 940 -23.39 -46.08 48.23
C ASN A 940 -24.82 -45.94 47.70
N ASN A 941 -24.99 -45.77 46.41
CA ASN A 941 -26.26 -45.58 45.74
C ASN A 941 -26.53 -46.82 44.83
N GLY A 942 -27.54 -47.60 45.13
CA GLY A 942 -27.97 -48.75 44.36
C GLY A 942 -26.91 -49.84 44.18
N THR A 943 -26.32 -49.96 43.03
CA THR A 943 -25.30 -50.97 42.64
C THR A 943 -23.86 -50.50 42.84
N ASP A 944 -23.62 -49.39 43.51
CA ASP A 944 -22.27 -48.77 43.61
C ASP A 944 -21.20 -49.66 44.20
N HIS A 945 -21.51 -50.47 45.23
CA HIS A 945 -20.57 -51.43 45.79
C HIS A 945 -20.12 -52.46 44.75
N GLN A 946 -21.06 -52.99 43.99
CA GLN A 946 -20.76 -53.89 42.87
C GLN A 946 -19.92 -53.22 41.82
N GLN A 947 -20.27 -51.98 41.40
CA GLN A 947 -19.50 -51.19 40.42
C GLN A 947 -18.07 -50.92 40.88
N ALA A 948 -17.88 -50.50 42.16
CA ALA A 948 -16.55 -50.26 42.71
C ALA A 948 -15.67 -51.50 42.65
N TYR A 949 -16.22 -52.68 42.94
CA TYR A 949 -15.50 -53.95 42.78
C TYR A 949 -15.18 -54.28 41.33
N GLU A 950 -16.14 -54.16 40.43
CA GLU A 950 -15.99 -54.47 39.01
C GLU A 950 -14.93 -53.64 38.31
N ILE A 951 -14.91 -52.30 38.55
CA ILE A 951 -13.91 -51.42 37.95
C ILE A 951 -12.50 -51.74 38.46
N GLY A 952 -12.34 -52.00 39.73
CA GLY A 952 -11.06 -52.41 40.31
C GLY A 952 -10.58 -53.77 39.78
N TYR A 953 -11.50 -54.71 39.64
CA TYR A 953 -11.21 -56.01 39.04
C TYR A 953 -10.76 -55.88 37.58
N LYS A 954 -11.43 -55.06 36.77
CA LYS A 954 -11.03 -54.75 35.39
C LYS A 954 -9.65 -54.14 35.34
N PHE A 955 -9.34 -53.19 36.21
CA PHE A 955 -8.02 -52.56 36.26
C PHE A 955 -6.94 -53.61 36.57
N ARG A 956 -7.14 -54.44 37.64
CA ARG A 956 -6.21 -55.50 38.01
C ARG A 956 -5.93 -56.41 36.80
N LYS A 957 -6.96 -56.88 36.13
CA LYS A 957 -6.85 -57.80 34.99
C LYS A 957 -6.11 -57.12 33.80
N SER A 958 -6.42 -55.88 33.52
CA SER A 958 -5.79 -55.16 32.40
C SER A 958 -4.33 -54.80 32.64
N THR A 959 -3.87 -54.67 33.89
CA THR A 959 -2.52 -54.21 34.24
C THR A 959 -1.61 -55.33 34.84
N GLN A 960 -2.14 -56.49 35.09
CA GLN A 960 -1.40 -57.61 35.72
C GLN A 960 -0.15 -58.03 34.89
N HIS A 961 -0.19 -57.91 33.58
CA HIS A 961 0.92 -58.29 32.72
C HIS A 961 2.11 -57.28 32.85
N LEU A 962 1.88 -56.07 33.37
CA LEU A 962 2.90 -55.07 33.61
C LEU A 962 3.72 -55.28 34.89
N LEU A 963 3.30 -56.14 35.78
CA LEU A 963 3.92 -56.40 37.10
C LEU A 963 5.43 -56.63 37.03
N LYS A 964 5.89 -57.39 36.02
CA LYS A 964 7.32 -57.62 35.81
C LYS A 964 8.16 -56.43 35.44
N GLN A 965 7.52 -55.38 34.89
CA GLN A 965 8.16 -54.18 34.40
C GLN A 965 8.01 -52.97 35.35
N MET A 966 7.14 -53.13 36.39
CA MET A 966 6.89 -52.09 37.37
C MET A 966 8.10 -51.88 38.29
N LYS A 967 8.35 -50.60 38.58
CA LYS A 967 9.26 -50.20 39.67
C LYS A 967 8.65 -50.53 41.04
N ASP A 968 9.46 -50.53 42.06
CA ASP A 968 9.00 -50.94 43.39
C ASP A 968 7.90 -50.01 43.95
N ASP A 969 7.98 -48.71 43.74
CA ASP A 969 6.95 -47.74 44.11
C ASP A 969 5.64 -47.90 43.32
N GLU A 970 5.70 -48.32 42.07
CA GLU A 970 4.53 -48.64 41.23
C GLU A 970 3.87 -49.95 41.69
N LYS A 971 4.69 -50.97 42.05
CA LYS A 971 4.16 -52.20 42.61
C LYS A 971 3.37 -51.95 43.88
N VAL A 972 3.88 -51.12 44.79
CA VAL A 972 3.16 -50.74 46.02
C VAL A 972 1.79 -50.15 45.70
N LYS A 973 1.72 -49.18 44.77
CA LYS A 973 0.44 -48.55 44.37
C LYS A 973 -0.51 -49.54 43.69
N TRP A 974 -0.01 -50.46 42.92
CA TRP A 974 -0.80 -51.53 42.29
C TRP A 974 -1.34 -52.51 43.33
N GLU A 975 -0.51 -52.88 44.29
CA GLU A 975 -0.90 -53.74 45.40
C GLU A 975 -2.02 -53.10 46.24
N GLU A 976 -1.98 -51.83 46.53
CA GLU A 976 -3.04 -51.13 47.23
C GLU A 976 -4.41 -51.28 46.54
N VAL A 977 -4.43 -51.22 45.19
CA VAL A 977 -5.65 -51.47 44.41
C VAL A 977 -6.07 -52.94 44.53
N ARG A 978 -5.12 -53.84 44.44
CA ARG A 978 -5.39 -55.26 44.58
C ARG A 978 -6.03 -55.59 45.96
N GLU A 979 -5.44 -55.09 47.01
CA GLU A 979 -5.95 -55.32 48.41
C GLU A 979 -7.37 -54.70 48.57
N LEU A 980 -7.62 -53.57 47.92
CA LEU A 980 -8.94 -52.92 47.96
C LEU A 980 -9.97 -53.73 47.16
N VAL A 981 -9.61 -54.28 46.02
CA VAL A 981 -10.43 -55.27 45.26
C VAL A 981 -10.78 -56.47 46.12
N GLU A 982 -9.79 -57.13 46.79
CA GLU A 982 -9.99 -58.32 47.66
C GLU A 982 -10.91 -57.97 48.85
N ARG A 983 -10.73 -56.77 49.42
CA ARG A 983 -11.60 -56.27 50.51
C ARG A 983 -13.05 -56.16 50.07
N TYR A 984 -13.28 -55.58 48.89
CA TYR A 984 -14.62 -55.36 48.37
C TYR A 984 -15.27 -56.67 47.92
N GLU A 985 -14.50 -57.60 47.38
CA GLU A 985 -14.94 -58.98 47.05
C GLU A 985 -15.51 -59.74 48.25
N GLY A 986 -15.01 -59.47 49.42
CA GLY A 986 -15.48 -60.12 50.69
C GLY A 986 -16.74 -59.49 51.26
N HIS A 987 -17.27 -58.41 50.68
CA HIS A 987 -18.43 -57.71 51.21
C HIS A 987 -19.76 -58.36 50.78
N SER A 988 -20.74 -58.46 51.66
CA SER A 988 -22.03 -59.09 51.40
C SER A 988 -22.86 -58.52 50.25
N SER A 989 -22.65 -57.29 49.90
CA SER A 989 -23.36 -56.62 48.79
C SER A 989 -22.68 -56.79 47.42
N VAL A 990 -21.61 -57.59 47.37
CA VAL A 990 -20.82 -57.70 46.09
C VAL A 990 -20.90 -59.19 45.64
N THR A 991 -21.20 -59.35 44.38
CA THR A 991 -21.17 -60.62 43.67
C THR A 991 -19.81 -60.85 43.05
N LYS A 992 -19.12 -61.89 43.44
CA LYS A 992 -17.77 -62.27 42.94
C LYS A 992 -17.81 -62.59 41.46
N ILE A 993 -16.90 -62.02 40.69
CA ILE A 993 -16.70 -62.38 39.28
C ILE A 993 -16.01 -63.76 39.23
N ILE A 994 -16.71 -64.72 38.65
CA ILE A 994 -16.14 -66.08 38.41
C ILE A 994 -15.43 -66.02 37.04
N GLU A 995 -14.13 -66.23 37.02
CA GLU A 995 -13.40 -66.35 35.73
C GLU A 995 -13.80 -67.69 35.08
N GLU A 996 -14.48 -67.61 33.92
CA GLU A 996 -14.57 -68.76 33.04
C GLU A 996 -13.15 -69.13 32.55
N LYS A 997 -12.67 -70.30 32.82
CA LYS A 997 -11.41 -70.79 32.27
C LYS A 997 -11.53 -70.72 30.73
N PRO A 998 -10.56 -70.18 30.05
CA PRO A 998 -10.58 -70.22 28.58
C PRO A 998 -10.59 -71.68 28.17
N LYS A 999 -11.57 -72.04 27.31
CA LYS A 999 -11.65 -73.35 26.66
C LYS A 999 -10.44 -73.60 25.76
#